data_ebe49b6c7968fcba42ab5a67817bfdf6
#
_entry.id   ebe49b6c7968fcba42ab5a67817bfdf6
#
_cell.length_a   1.000
_cell.length_b   1.000
_cell.length_c   1.000
_cell.angle_alpha   90.00
_cell.angle_beta   90.00
_cell.angle_gamma   90.00
#
_symmetry.space_group_name_H-M   'P 1'
#
loop_
_entity.id
_entity.type
_entity.pdbx_description
1 polymer ?
#
loop_
_entity_poly.entity_id
_entity_poly.type
_entity_poly.pdbx_seq_one_letter_code
_entity_poly.pdbx_strand_id
1 'polypeptide(L)'
;VTVFSERPQPSLARDGNVLPEGWADLFLKDLVVHAIGGEWGGAVEAPGLVQVSVLRGTEFRHWARDRGATAAERWIRRTRLDRRLLRAGDIIVEISGGGPDQPVGRTLLIDEEALRQAKHPLVCSNFCRLMRLHPAVDPAFVRLALHEKYLRGEIADYQTQTTNLRNLNFDDFQAGTVIRLAPLAEQRRIVARVEELLAAVQDVRDRLAVARSSVKRLRQAVLAAAGSGRLTEDWRERQSGGDPVPAVPPRTAWRAPDPLPVPEVPEGWSLVALQDVLQEIQYGTSERAVKNLKNGVPVLRMGNIQDGTIDLSDLKWIDRQTKNLSAFRLERGDILFNRTNSPELVGKAAVFDHEIEAVFASYLVRLRCDASRVSSRYVCAWINSPWGRQWARAVRTDCVSQSNINASKLQTLPLPAPPLAEQQEIVRRMEVLLDLGDRAEKRIEAAAAQVEKLPRTILERAFRGELVPTEADLARYEGREYEPAALLIAEILAARAEERRPRLEALPRQEPRPAVGDEGAAPAGLLEAVLAAFRQACWGAQPMPEEELLRRTAERLGAQAPGRARLAALLEIAVERLIVTAADGLLWGATPKFGRYDDAYLLDVATGLLAGGLESDRRTLTRAVAVHLGYSQVTAAIRDRMEEVLAKGLRSGRLAVRQDRLYVPDGKAE
;
A
#
# COMPACT_ATOMS: atom_id res chain seq x y z
N VAL A 1 -5.09 15.41 -62.71
CA VAL A 1 -4.63 16.30 -61.65
C VAL A 1 -4.67 15.47 -60.36
N THR A 2 -3.51 14.96 -59.98
CA THR A 2 -3.32 14.10 -58.82
C THR A 2 -3.22 15.02 -57.59
N VAL A 3 -4.26 15.04 -56.75
CA VAL A 3 -4.20 15.66 -55.45
C VAL A 3 -3.37 14.74 -54.56
N PHE A 4 -2.12 15.10 -54.30
CA PHE A 4 -1.34 14.53 -53.21
C PHE A 4 -2.02 14.97 -51.88
N SER A 5 -2.69 14.05 -51.21
CA SER A 5 -3.10 14.27 -49.83
C SER A 5 -1.81 14.37 -48.99
N GLU A 6 -1.53 15.54 -48.46
CA GLU A 6 -0.48 15.69 -47.46
C GLU A 6 -0.75 14.74 -46.30
N ARG A 7 0.24 13.87 -46.01
CA ARG A 7 0.19 13.03 -44.81
C ARG A 7 0.03 13.96 -43.61
N PRO A 8 -0.96 13.76 -42.71
CA PRO A 8 -1.03 14.53 -41.49
C PRO A 8 0.29 14.35 -40.75
N GLN A 9 0.91 15.48 -40.37
CA GLN A 9 2.14 15.43 -39.57
C GLN A 9 1.83 14.74 -38.22
N PRO A 10 2.72 13.88 -37.73
CA PRO A 10 2.51 13.22 -36.45
C PRO A 10 2.36 14.26 -35.36
N SER A 11 1.28 14.18 -34.57
CA SER A 11 1.09 15.04 -33.41
C SER A 11 2.11 14.66 -32.32
N LEU A 12 2.79 15.65 -31.77
CA LEU A 12 3.67 15.43 -30.63
C LEU A 12 2.84 15.38 -29.34
N ALA A 13 3.12 14.40 -28.49
CA ALA A 13 2.62 14.39 -27.13
C ALA A 13 3.18 15.58 -26.33
N ARG A 14 2.51 15.99 -25.28
CA ARG A 14 2.96 17.08 -24.41
C ARG A 14 4.29 16.84 -23.73
N ASP A 15 4.72 15.59 -23.62
CA ASP A 15 6.04 15.15 -23.12
C ASP A 15 7.13 15.08 -24.24
N GLY A 16 6.80 15.55 -25.44
CA GLY A 16 7.72 15.55 -26.60
C GLY A 16 7.84 14.20 -27.34
N ASN A 17 7.09 13.17 -26.92
CA ASN A 17 7.05 11.90 -27.65
C ASN A 17 6.10 11.97 -28.86
N VAL A 18 6.36 11.18 -29.88
CA VAL A 18 5.46 11.05 -31.03
C VAL A 18 4.26 10.19 -30.62
N LEU A 19 3.05 10.74 -30.77
CA LEU A 19 1.82 9.98 -30.58
C LEU A 19 1.56 9.05 -31.76
N PRO A 20 0.95 7.86 -31.52
CA PRO A 20 0.42 7.06 -32.62
C PRO A 20 -0.56 7.85 -33.48
N GLU A 21 -0.61 7.54 -34.79
CA GLU A 21 -1.52 8.21 -35.72
C GLU A 21 -2.98 8.10 -35.26
N GLY A 22 -3.69 9.21 -35.25
CA GLY A 22 -5.09 9.26 -34.79
C GLY A 22 -5.28 9.45 -33.28
N TRP A 23 -4.20 9.39 -32.47
CA TRP A 23 -4.27 9.65 -31.03
C TRP A 23 -4.14 11.15 -30.70
N ALA A 24 -4.67 11.55 -29.55
CA ALA A 24 -4.55 12.91 -29.06
C ALA A 24 -4.55 12.97 -27.51
N ASP A 25 -3.91 13.99 -26.97
CA ASP A 25 -3.79 14.21 -25.52
C ASP A 25 -4.92 15.10 -24.98
N LEU A 26 -5.53 14.68 -23.87
CA LEU A 26 -6.51 15.48 -23.14
C LEU A 26 -6.25 15.42 -21.63
N PHE A 27 -6.48 16.50 -20.90
CA PHE A 27 -6.41 16.48 -19.44
C PHE A 27 -7.58 15.68 -18.83
N LEU A 28 -7.29 14.92 -17.78
CA LEU A 28 -8.30 14.13 -17.06
C LEU A 28 -9.48 15.00 -16.59
N LYS A 29 -9.22 16.23 -16.11
CA LYS A 29 -10.26 17.17 -15.71
C LYS A 29 -11.29 17.43 -16.83
N ASP A 30 -10.88 17.36 -18.08
CA ASP A 30 -11.74 17.63 -19.23
C ASP A 30 -12.58 16.42 -19.63
N LEU A 31 -12.20 15.22 -19.20
CA LEU A 31 -12.98 13.98 -19.32
C LEU A 31 -14.02 13.81 -18.20
N VAL A 32 -13.78 14.39 -17.03
CA VAL A 32 -14.62 14.19 -15.84
C VAL A 32 -15.86 15.07 -15.88
N VAL A 33 -17.04 14.50 -15.96
CA VAL A 33 -18.32 15.23 -15.93
C VAL A 33 -18.90 15.32 -14.51
N HIS A 34 -18.56 14.40 -13.63
CA HIS A 34 -18.97 14.42 -12.23
C HIS A 34 -17.90 13.83 -11.34
N ALA A 35 -17.55 14.53 -10.27
CA ALA A 35 -16.65 14.00 -9.24
C ALA A 35 -17.15 14.43 -7.86
N ILE A 36 -17.28 13.47 -6.94
CA ILE A 36 -17.74 13.72 -5.57
C ILE A 36 -17.04 12.79 -4.58
N GLY A 37 -16.71 13.29 -3.39
CA GLY A 37 -16.19 12.48 -2.29
C GLY A 37 -17.23 11.46 -1.83
N GLY A 38 -16.76 10.29 -1.42
CA GLY A 38 -17.63 9.24 -0.90
C GLY A 38 -18.23 9.56 0.47
N GLU A 39 -19.00 8.62 1.00
CA GLU A 39 -19.70 8.73 2.29
C GLU A 39 -19.53 7.44 3.10
N TRP A 40 -19.18 7.57 4.39
CA TRP A 40 -19.06 6.38 5.25
C TRP A 40 -20.38 5.94 5.85
N GLY A 41 -21.21 6.90 6.26
CA GLY A 41 -22.50 6.65 6.89
C GLY A 41 -22.42 6.17 8.34
N GLY A 42 -23.59 5.88 8.91
CA GLY A 42 -23.78 5.33 10.25
C GLY A 42 -23.82 3.80 10.27
N ALA A 43 -23.56 3.22 11.45
CA ALA A 43 -23.67 1.76 11.63
C ALA A 43 -25.09 1.30 11.97
N VAL A 44 -25.98 2.23 12.37
CA VAL A 44 -27.32 1.94 12.90
C VAL A 44 -28.38 2.59 12.02
N GLU A 45 -29.50 1.88 11.82
CA GLU A 45 -30.68 2.41 11.16
C GLU A 45 -31.30 3.58 11.92
N ALA A 46 -31.76 4.60 11.17
CA ALA A 46 -32.51 5.71 11.74
C ALA A 46 -33.52 6.25 10.71
N PRO A 47 -34.58 6.95 11.13
CA PRO A 47 -35.58 7.51 10.24
C PRO A 47 -34.95 8.42 9.17
N GLY A 48 -35.34 8.25 7.91
CA GLY A 48 -34.84 9.03 6.78
C GLY A 48 -33.48 8.57 6.23
N LEU A 49 -32.88 7.51 6.77
CA LEU A 49 -31.71 6.86 6.24
C LEU A 49 -32.05 5.70 5.32
N VAL A 50 -31.15 5.38 4.40
CA VAL A 50 -31.24 4.27 3.45
C VAL A 50 -30.00 3.40 3.64
N GLN A 51 -30.20 2.08 3.63
CA GLN A 51 -29.09 1.12 3.70
C GLN A 51 -28.32 1.10 2.38
N VAL A 52 -26.99 1.08 2.48
CA VAL A 52 -26.07 1.09 1.34
C VAL A 52 -24.89 0.16 1.58
N SER A 53 -24.28 -0.31 0.50
CA SER A 53 -23.01 -1.03 0.52
C SER A 53 -21.88 -0.05 0.19
N VAL A 54 -20.92 0.13 1.13
CA VAL A 54 -19.85 1.12 1.05
C VAL A 54 -18.53 0.45 0.64
N LEU A 55 -18.02 0.78 -0.55
CA LEU A 55 -16.72 0.31 -1.06
C LEU A 55 -15.59 1.11 -0.43
N ARG A 56 -14.55 0.42 0.06
CA ARG A 56 -13.34 0.99 0.67
C ARG A 56 -12.11 0.66 -0.17
N GLY A 57 -10.97 1.21 0.14
CA GLY A 57 -9.68 0.85 -0.46
C GLY A 57 -9.28 -0.63 -0.28
N THR A 58 -9.87 -1.32 0.70
CA THR A 58 -9.65 -2.76 0.94
C THR A 58 -10.22 -3.65 -0.16
N GLU A 59 -11.37 -3.28 -0.73
CA GLU A 59 -12.04 -4.03 -1.80
C GLU A 59 -11.26 -3.99 -3.11
N PHE A 60 -10.40 -2.98 -3.35
CA PHE A 60 -9.61 -2.84 -4.58
C PHE A 60 -8.66 -4.02 -4.81
N ARG A 61 -8.15 -4.63 -3.73
CA ARG A 61 -7.20 -5.75 -3.81
C ARG A 61 -7.78 -7.02 -4.42
N HIS A 62 -9.05 -7.27 -4.16
CA HIS A 62 -9.74 -8.52 -4.53
C HIS A 62 -10.94 -8.27 -5.45
N TRP A 63 -11.02 -7.09 -6.04
CA TRP A 63 -12.15 -6.68 -6.87
C TRP A 63 -12.48 -7.65 -8.00
N ALA A 64 -11.46 -8.15 -8.69
CA ALA A 64 -11.66 -9.09 -9.80
C ALA A 64 -12.41 -10.37 -9.38
N ARG A 65 -12.23 -10.80 -8.12
CA ARG A 65 -12.85 -12.00 -7.55
C ARG A 65 -14.16 -11.69 -6.82
N ASP A 66 -14.16 -10.64 -6.01
CA ASP A 66 -15.20 -10.43 -4.99
C ASP A 66 -16.25 -9.41 -5.42
N ARG A 67 -16.00 -8.62 -6.48
CA ARG A 67 -16.89 -7.58 -7.04
C ARG A 67 -17.61 -6.74 -5.96
N GLY A 68 -16.96 -6.47 -4.83
CA GLY A 68 -17.53 -5.70 -3.73
C GLY A 68 -18.38 -6.50 -2.74
N ALA A 69 -18.37 -7.83 -2.78
CA ALA A 69 -19.12 -8.67 -1.84
C ALA A 69 -18.78 -8.43 -0.36
N THR A 70 -17.58 -7.87 -0.09
CA THR A 70 -17.12 -7.50 1.26
C THR A 70 -17.36 -6.03 1.63
N ALA A 71 -18.11 -5.29 0.80
CA ALA A 71 -18.48 -3.90 1.06
C ALA A 71 -19.19 -3.75 2.40
N ALA A 72 -18.87 -2.68 3.13
CA ALA A 72 -19.45 -2.46 4.45
C ALA A 72 -20.90 -1.98 4.34
N GLU A 73 -21.81 -2.64 5.06
CA GLU A 73 -23.21 -2.20 5.14
C GLU A 73 -23.32 -0.99 6.07
N ARG A 74 -23.90 0.12 5.59
CA ARG A 74 -24.03 1.39 6.31
C ARG A 74 -25.37 2.06 5.97
N TRP A 75 -25.69 3.11 6.74
CA TRP A 75 -26.91 3.89 6.60
C TRP A 75 -26.57 5.35 6.28
N ILE A 76 -27.11 5.90 5.18
CA ILE A 76 -26.90 7.29 4.75
C ILE A 76 -28.21 7.99 4.44
N ARG A 77 -28.21 9.34 4.43
CA ARG A 77 -29.39 10.13 4.03
C ARG A 77 -29.68 9.92 2.55
N ARG A 78 -30.97 9.83 2.19
CA ARG A 78 -31.43 9.67 0.80
C ARG A 78 -30.83 10.72 -0.14
N THR A 79 -30.84 11.97 0.24
CA THR A 79 -30.27 13.08 -0.56
C THR A 79 -28.76 12.95 -0.81
N ARG A 80 -28.04 12.28 0.08
CA ARG A 80 -26.60 11.98 -0.10
C ARG A 80 -26.39 10.80 -1.02
N LEU A 81 -27.27 9.79 -0.96
CA LEU A 81 -27.25 8.64 -1.87
C LEU A 81 -27.45 9.08 -3.31
N ASP A 82 -28.47 9.92 -3.60
CA ASP A 82 -28.81 10.33 -4.96
C ASP A 82 -27.63 10.94 -5.71
N ARG A 83 -26.73 11.64 -5.00
CA ARG A 83 -25.53 12.26 -5.56
C ARG A 83 -24.31 11.34 -5.65
N ARG A 84 -24.29 10.24 -4.91
CA ARG A 84 -23.13 9.33 -4.74
C ARG A 84 -23.40 7.90 -5.22
N LEU A 85 -24.60 7.63 -5.70
CA LEU A 85 -24.97 6.35 -6.24
C LEU A 85 -24.06 5.98 -7.41
N LEU A 86 -23.37 4.87 -7.26
CA LEU A 86 -22.48 4.34 -8.28
C LEU A 86 -23.28 3.73 -9.43
N ARG A 87 -22.79 3.93 -10.64
CA ARG A 87 -23.34 3.43 -11.88
C ARG A 87 -22.25 2.67 -12.66
N ALA A 88 -22.67 1.82 -13.57
CA ALA A 88 -21.74 1.19 -14.50
C ALA A 88 -20.95 2.26 -15.28
N GLY A 89 -19.65 2.07 -15.41
CA GLY A 89 -18.74 3.04 -16.02
C GLY A 89 -18.16 4.08 -15.04
N ASP A 90 -18.64 4.15 -13.80
CA ASP A 90 -18.03 5.02 -12.79
C ASP A 90 -16.66 4.49 -12.37
N ILE A 91 -15.70 5.40 -12.21
CA ILE A 91 -14.37 5.08 -11.67
C ILE A 91 -14.31 5.59 -10.23
N ILE A 92 -13.92 4.70 -9.32
CA ILE A 92 -13.60 5.08 -7.94
C ILE A 92 -12.09 5.28 -7.84
N VAL A 93 -11.66 6.42 -7.29
CA VAL A 93 -10.26 6.75 -7.04
C VAL A 93 -10.02 6.75 -5.53
N GLU A 94 -9.01 6.02 -5.07
CA GLU A 94 -8.55 6.07 -3.69
C GLU A 94 -7.81 7.38 -3.43
N ILE A 95 -8.34 8.20 -2.52
CA ILE A 95 -7.78 9.52 -2.23
C ILE A 95 -7.09 9.60 -0.87
N SER A 96 -7.30 8.64 0.01
CA SER A 96 -6.67 8.60 1.35
C SER A 96 -6.49 7.16 1.82
N GLY A 97 -5.48 6.93 2.62
CA GLY A 97 -5.10 5.62 3.12
C GLY A 97 -3.64 5.30 2.78
N GLY A 98 -3.39 4.05 2.40
CA GLY A 98 -2.05 3.60 2.09
C GLY A 98 -1.12 3.57 3.32
N GLY A 99 0.13 3.24 3.07
CA GLY A 99 1.20 3.19 4.07
C GLY A 99 2.49 3.78 3.49
N PRO A 100 3.60 3.69 4.22
CA PRO A 100 4.90 4.18 3.73
C PRO A 100 5.26 3.60 2.35
N ASP A 101 4.93 2.32 2.13
CA ASP A 101 5.29 1.57 0.92
C ASP A 101 4.13 1.42 -0.08
N GLN A 102 2.95 1.94 0.23
CA GLN A 102 1.78 1.85 -0.64
C GLN A 102 1.23 3.25 -0.95
N PRO A 103 1.51 3.81 -2.15
CA PRO A 103 0.91 5.06 -2.58
C PRO A 103 -0.62 4.93 -2.72
N VAL A 104 -1.34 6.03 -2.56
CA VAL A 104 -2.77 6.15 -2.89
C VAL A 104 -2.97 6.50 -4.38
N GLY A 105 -4.20 6.54 -4.86
CA GLY A 105 -4.49 6.81 -6.26
C GLY A 105 -4.81 5.57 -7.08
N ARG A 106 -4.99 4.41 -6.43
CA ARG A 106 -5.55 3.23 -7.09
C ARG A 106 -6.94 3.53 -7.62
N THR A 107 -7.26 2.93 -8.76
CA THR A 107 -8.55 3.13 -9.44
C THR A 107 -9.31 1.83 -9.57
N LEU A 108 -10.65 1.93 -9.48
CA LEU A 108 -11.58 0.82 -9.60
C LEU A 108 -12.69 1.21 -10.58
N LEU A 109 -13.00 0.36 -11.55
CA LEU A 109 -14.14 0.53 -12.46
C LEU A 109 -15.34 -0.23 -11.90
N ILE A 110 -16.50 0.44 -11.85
CA ILE A 110 -17.76 -0.19 -11.52
C ILE A 110 -18.36 -0.77 -12.80
N ASP A 111 -18.57 -2.06 -12.80
CA ASP A 111 -19.21 -2.79 -13.88
C ASP A 111 -20.66 -3.23 -13.52
N GLU A 112 -21.43 -3.69 -14.51
CA GLU A 112 -22.78 -4.18 -14.32
C GLU A 112 -22.86 -5.38 -13.37
N GLU A 113 -21.79 -6.20 -13.35
CA GLU A 113 -21.73 -7.37 -12.47
C GLU A 113 -21.66 -6.98 -11.00
N ALA A 114 -20.83 -5.99 -10.65
CA ALA A 114 -20.73 -5.46 -9.30
C ALA A 114 -22.04 -4.87 -8.82
N LEU A 115 -22.78 -4.17 -9.71
CA LEU A 115 -24.08 -3.61 -9.39
C LEU A 115 -25.14 -4.69 -9.16
N ARG A 116 -25.10 -5.78 -9.95
CA ARG A 116 -26.03 -6.93 -9.79
C ARG A 116 -25.77 -7.76 -8.53
N GLN A 117 -24.50 -7.90 -8.14
CA GLN A 117 -24.11 -8.67 -6.95
C GLN A 117 -24.27 -7.88 -5.65
N ALA A 118 -24.40 -6.56 -5.72
CA ALA A 118 -24.53 -5.72 -4.54
C ALA A 118 -25.89 -5.97 -3.84
N LYS A 119 -25.86 -6.18 -2.53
CA LYS A 119 -27.06 -6.34 -1.71
C LYS A 119 -27.88 -5.06 -1.59
N HIS A 120 -27.19 -3.91 -1.56
CA HIS A 120 -27.74 -2.57 -1.40
C HIS A 120 -27.13 -1.63 -2.42
N PRO A 121 -27.71 -0.45 -2.68
CA PRO A 121 -27.13 0.56 -3.54
C PRO A 121 -25.66 0.82 -3.19
N LEU A 122 -24.77 0.78 -4.19
CA LEU A 122 -23.34 0.97 -3.98
C LEU A 122 -22.96 2.44 -3.87
N VAL A 123 -22.13 2.75 -2.91
CA VAL A 123 -21.41 4.04 -2.77
C VAL A 123 -19.96 3.76 -2.40
N CYS A 124 -19.07 4.76 -2.52
CA CYS A 124 -17.70 4.64 -2.01
C CYS A 124 -17.54 5.35 -0.66
N SER A 125 -16.53 4.95 0.11
CA SER A 125 -16.18 5.56 1.39
C SER A 125 -15.56 6.94 1.22
N ASN A 126 -15.51 7.73 2.29
CA ASN A 126 -14.86 9.05 2.33
C ASN A 126 -13.34 9.02 2.05
N PHE A 127 -12.69 7.83 2.07
CA PHE A 127 -11.30 7.64 1.60
C PHE A 127 -11.20 7.43 0.09
N CYS A 128 -12.32 7.45 -0.61
CA CYS A 128 -12.43 7.30 -2.05
C CYS A 128 -13.24 8.44 -2.66
N ARG A 129 -13.08 8.64 -3.96
CA ARG A 129 -13.84 9.63 -4.73
C ARG A 129 -14.46 8.95 -5.94
N LEU A 130 -15.75 9.16 -6.14
CA LEU A 130 -16.45 8.82 -7.37
C LEU A 130 -16.00 9.79 -8.48
N MET A 131 -15.67 9.25 -9.61
CA MET A 131 -15.35 9.97 -10.83
C MET A 131 -16.14 9.36 -12.00
N ARG A 132 -17.00 10.17 -12.63
CA ARG A 132 -17.79 9.80 -13.82
C ARG A 132 -17.24 10.54 -15.02
N LEU A 133 -17.04 9.80 -16.09
CA LEU A 133 -16.45 10.33 -17.32
C LEU A 133 -17.52 10.71 -18.32
N HIS A 134 -17.13 11.53 -19.30
CA HIS A 134 -17.95 11.83 -20.46
C HIS A 134 -18.29 10.56 -21.24
N PRO A 135 -19.56 10.37 -21.70
CA PRO A 135 -19.99 9.11 -22.32
C PRO A 135 -19.31 8.78 -23.67
N ALA A 136 -18.66 9.75 -24.28
CA ALA A 136 -17.94 9.56 -25.54
C ALA A 136 -16.62 8.78 -25.40
N VAL A 137 -16.11 8.52 -24.19
CA VAL A 137 -14.90 7.74 -23.95
C VAL A 137 -15.22 6.40 -23.28
N ASP A 138 -14.38 5.40 -23.54
CA ASP A 138 -14.48 4.13 -22.83
C ASP A 138 -13.90 4.28 -21.39
N PRO A 139 -14.72 4.11 -20.34
CA PRO A 139 -14.23 4.28 -18.97
C PRO A 139 -13.21 3.21 -18.56
N ALA A 140 -13.25 2.01 -19.15
CA ALA A 140 -12.26 0.97 -18.89
C ALA A 140 -10.90 1.37 -19.45
N PHE A 141 -10.87 1.98 -20.66
CA PHE A 141 -9.65 2.52 -21.24
C PHE A 141 -9.02 3.59 -20.34
N VAL A 142 -9.80 4.56 -19.89
CA VAL A 142 -9.30 5.64 -19.01
C VAL A 142 -8.83 5.05 -17.67
N ARG A 143 -9.55 4.11 -17.08
CA ARG A 143 -9.11 3.41 -15.86
C ARG A 143 -7.77 2.68 -16.07
N LEU A 144 -7.55 2.04 -17.24
CA LEU A 144 -6.27 1.39 -17.57
C LEU A 144 -5.15 2.42 -17.72
N ALA A 145 -5.41 3.57 -18.35
CA ALA A 145 -4.45 4.68 -18.46
C ALA A 145 -4.03 5.21 -17.07
N LEU A 146 -4.99 5.37 -16.17
CA LEU A 146 -4.71 5.80 -14.80
C LEU A 146 -3.94 4.72 -14.02
N HIS A 147 -4.23 3.44 -14.26
CA HIS A 147 -3.50 2.34 -13.64
C HIS A 147 -2.06 2.24 -14.13
N GLU A 148 -1.81 2.47 -15.42
CA GLU A 148 -0.46 2.56 -15.98
C GLU A 148 0.35 3.66 -15.28
N LYS A 149 -0.22 4.86 -15.14
CA LYS A 149 0.41 5.98 -14.43
C LYS A 149 0.67 5.69 -12.95
N TYR A 150 -0.24 4.98 -12.29
CA TYR A 150 -0.05 4.50 -10.93
C TYR A 150 1.16 3.56 -10.82
N LEU A 151 1.28 2.58 -11.72
CA LEU A 151 2.40 1.62 -11.73
C LEU A 151 3.75 2.28 -12.09
N ARG A 152 3.74 3.38 -12.85
CA ARG A 152 4.92 4.20 -13.14
C ARG A 152 5.32 5.13 -11.99
N GLY A 153 4.44 5.29 -10.99
CA GLY A 153 4.68 6.18 -9.87
C GLY A 153 4.34 7.65 -10.12
N GLU A 154 3.82 8.01 -11.30
CA GLU A 154 3.50 9.39 -11.69
C GLU A 154 2.43 10.04 -10.79
N ILE A 155 1.58 9.23 -10.14
CA ILE A 155 0.55 9.73 -9.21
C ILE A 155 1.16 10.20 -7.88
N ALA A 156 2.39 9.81 -7.56
CA ALA A 156 3.05 10.21 -6.31
C ALA A 156 3.26 11.72 -6.20
N ASP A 157 3.43 12.42 -7.33
CA ASP A 157 3.65 13.88 -7.39
C ASP A 157 2.44 14.68 -6.89
N TYR A 158 1.25 14.07 -6.89
CA TYR A 158 0.01 14.67 -6.40
C TYR A 158 -0.33 14.27 -4.97
N GLN A 159 0.59 13.60 -4.24
CA GLN A 159 0.34 13.10 -2.89
C GLN A 159 1.02 13.95 -1.82
N THR A 160 0.34 14.06 -0.69
CA THR A 160 0.90 14.60 0.54
C THR A 160 0.98 13.47 1.57
N GLN A 161 2.09 13.39 2.31
CA GLN A 161 2.27 12.40 3.36
C GLN A 161 2.18 13.09 4.73
N THR A 162 1.27 12.60 5.55
CA THR A 162 1.28 12.83 7.01
C THR A 162 1.86 11.60 7.70
N THR A 163 2.05 11.62 9.02
CA THR A 163 2.85 10.64 9.80
C THR A 163 2.63 9.16 9.45
N ASN A 164 1.42 8.75 9.03
CA ASN A 164 1.12 7.35 8.66
C ASN A 164 0.11 7.21 7.51
N LEU A 165 -0.34 8.32 6.90
CA LEU A 165 -1.34 8.30 5.83
C LEU A 165 -0.86 9.13 4.64
N ARG A 166 -1.13 8.65 3.43
CA ARG A 166 -0.99 9.40 2.19
C ARG A 166 -2.35 9.91 1.75
N ASN A 167 -2.37 11.14 1.24
CA ASN A 167 -3.57 11.77 0.70
C ASN A 167 -3.28 12.27 -0.70
N LEU A 168 -4.18 11.98 -1.64
CA LEU A 168 -4.13 12.46 -3.01
C LEU A 168 -4.83 13.82 -3.09
N ASN A 169 -4.14 14.84 -3.59
CA ASN A 169 -4.78 16.08 -4.00
C ASN A 169 -5.51 15.84 -5.33
N PHE A 170 -6.77 15.50 -5.24
CA PHE A 170 -7.55 15.08 -6.41
C PHE A 170 -7.71 16.21 -7.44
N ASP A 171 -7.79 17.47 -7.03
CA ASP A 171 -7.98 18.60 -7.93
C ASP A 171 -6.71 18.87 -8.75
N ASP A 172 -5.53 18.82 -8.10
CA ASP A 172 -4.24 18.90 -8.80
C ASP A 172 -4.01 17.66 -9.68
N PHE A 173 -4.39 16.46 -9.18
CA PHE A 173 -4.30 15.21 -9.94
C PHE A 173 -5.11 15.27 -11.24
N GLN A 174 -6.40 15.63 -11.19
CA GLN A 174 -7.20 15.71 -12.41
C GLN A 174 -6.77 16.85 -13.35
N ALA A 175 -6.24 17.95 -12.81
CA ALA A 175 -5.78 19.08 -13.60
C ALA A 175 -4.43 18.85 -14.27
N GLY A 176 -3.54 18.07 -13.63
CA GLY A 176 -2.19 17.80 -14.13
C GLY A 176 -2.07 16.49 -14.92
N THR A 177 -2.99 15.55 -14.73
CA THR A 177 -2.91 14.24 -15.41
C THR A 177 -3.38 14.36 -16.86
N VAL A 178 -2.51 13.97 -17.79
CA VAL A 178 -2.81 13.88 -19.22
C VAL A 178 -3.19 12.43 -19.56
N ILE A 179 -4.29 12.26 -20.28
CA ILE A 179 -4.73 10.97 -20.84
C ILE A 179 -4.48 10.99 -22.34
N ARG A 180 -3.73 10.02 -22.86
CA ARG A 180 -3.55 9.76 -24.28
C ARG A 180 -4.74 8.99 -24.79
N LEU A 181 -5.60 9.63 -25.56
CA LEU A 181 -6.80 9.04 -26.09
C LEU A 181 -6.53 8.46 -27.48
N ALA A 182 -6.86 7.18 -27.66
CA ALA A 182 -7.00 6.54 -28.96
C ALA A 182 -8.37 6.86 -29.58
N PRO A 183 -8.58 6.62 -30.89
CA PRO A 183 -9.92 6.50 -31.47
C PRO A 183 -10.79 5.50 -30.70
N LEU A 184 -12.09 5.75 -30.56
CA LEU A 184 -12.98 4.96 -29.69
C LEU A 184 -12.99 3.47 -30.00
N ALA A 185 -12.94 3.10 -31.30
CA ALA A 185 -12.86 1.70 -31.71
C ALA A 185 -11.55 1.02 -31.25
N GLU A 186 -10.44 1.76 -31.29
CA GLU A 186 -9.14 1.31 -30.81
C GLU A 186 -9.10 1.22 -29.28
N GLN A 187 -9.72 2.16 -28.54
CA GLN A 187 -9.87 2.07 -27.07
C GLN A 187 -10.47 0.72 -26.66
N ARG A 188 -11.56 0.32 -27.30
CA ARG A 188 -12.24 -0.97 -27.04
C ARG A 188 -11.36 -2.19 -27.34
N ARG A 189 -10.60 -2.15 -28.45
CA ARG A 189 -9.65 -3.23 -28.78
C ARG A 189 -8.50 -3.32 -27.79
N ILE A 190 -7.97 -2.18 -27.37
CA ILE A 190 -6.93 -2.11 -26.33
C ILE A 190 -7.45 -2.70 -25.03
N VAL A 191 -8.64 -2.28 -24.57
CA VAL A 191 -9.28 -2.81 -23.34
C VAL A 191 -9.41 -4.32 -23.41
N ALA A 192 -10.05 -4.84 -24.48
CA ALA A 192 -10.25 -6.27 -24.63
C ALA A 192 -8.92 -7.05 -24.63
N ARG A 193 -7.90 -6.55 -25.33
CA ARG A 193 -6.59 -7.20 -25.38
C ARG A 193 -5.83 -7.14 -24.06
N VAL A 194 -5.89 -6.03 -23.36
CA VAL A 194 -5.29 -5.88 -22.02
C VAL A 194 -5.96 -6.83 -21.03
N GLU A 195 -7.29 -6.90 -21.02
CA GLU A 195 -8.04 -7.80 -20.14
C GLU A 195 -7.70 -9.27 -20.39
N GLU A 196 -7.64 -9.68 -21.65
CA GLU A 196 -7.22 -11.03 -22.05
C GLU A 196 -5.80 -11.35 -21.51
N LEU A 197 -4.85 -10.45 -21.72
CA LEU A 197 -3.46 -10.66 -21.29
C LEU A 197 -3.32 -10.64 -19.76
N LEU A 198 -4.04 -9.77 -19.05
CA LEU A 198 -4.02 -9.73 -17.60
C LEU A 198 -4.68 -10.98 -16.99
N ALA A 199 -5.73 -11.51 -17.61
CA ALA A 199 -6.32 -12.79 -17.23
C ALA A 199 -5.33 -13.95 -17.41
N ALA A 200 -4.59 -13.99 -18.54
CA ALA A 200 -3.53 -14.98 -18.76
C ALA A 200 -2.39 -14.85 -17.72
N VAL A 201 -2.00 -13.63 -17.35
CA VAL A 201 -1.02 -13.38 -16.27
C VAL A 201 -1.52 -13.94 -14.95
N GLN A 202 -2.80 -13.74 -14.63
CA GLN A 202 -3.38 -14.28 -13.40
C GLN A 202 -3.40 -15.80 -13.38
N ASP A 203 -3.78 -16.46 -14.50
CA ASP A 203 -3.73 -17.94 -14.63
C ASP A 203 -2.30 -18.47 -14.39
N VAL A 204 -1.29 -17.82 -14.95
CA VAL A 204 0.11 -18.20 -14.70
C VAL A 204 0.49 -18.04 -13.22
N ARG A 205 0.08 -16.95 -12.56
CA ARG A 205 0.31 -16.77 -11.11
C ARG A 205 -0.31 -17.90 -10.29
N ASP A 206 -1.54 -18.26 -10.60
CA ASP A 206 -2.25 -19.33 -9.90
C ASP A 206 -1.56 -20.69 -10.10
N ARG A 207 -1.12 -20.99 -11.31
CA ARG A 207 -0.33 -22.21 -11.60
C ARG A 207 1.00 -22.21 -10.86
N LEU A 208 1.72 -21.09 -10.79
CA LEU A 208 2.97 -20.99 -10.00
C LEU A 208 2.73 -21.18 -8.51
N ALA A 209 1.61 -20.68 -7.97
CA ALA A 209 1.24 -20.92 -6.58
C ALA A 209 0.96 -22.42 -6.30
N VAL A 210 0.26 -23.11 -7.20
CA VAL A 210 0.03 -24.56 -7.13
C VAL A 210 1.35 -25.32 -7.25
N ALA A 211 2.25 -24.93 -8.16
CA ALA A 211 3.57 -25.55 -8.31
C ALA A 211 4.41 -25.41 -7.03
N ARG A 212 4.43 -24.21 -6.41
CA ARG A 212 5.12 -23.98 -5.12
C ARG A 212 4.56 -24.88 -4.02
N SER A 213 3.25 -25.00 -3.92
CA SER A 213 2.59 -25.91 -2.97
C SER A 213 2.97 -27.37 -3.23
N SER A 214 3.09 -27.76 -4.49
CA SER A 214 3.48 -29.14 -4.88
C SER A 214 4.93 -29.46 -4.52
N VAL A 215 5.86 -28.53 -4.68
CA VAL A 215 7.25 -28.69 -4.22
C VAL A 215 7.31 -28.87 -2.70
N LYS A 216 6.54 -28.07 -1.94
CA LYS A 216 6.46 -28.26 -0.48
C LYS A 216 5.92 -29.63 -0.09
N ARG A 217 4.88 -30.12 -0.79
CA ARG A 217 4.34 -31.48 -0.59
C ARG A 217 5.35 -32.55 -0.96
N LEU A 218 6.10 -32.38 -2.06
CA LEU A 218 7.17 -33.30 -2.45
C LEU A 218 8.22 -33.45 -1.33
N ARG A 219 8.73 -32.33 -0.78
CA ARG A 219 9.69 -32.38 0.33
C ARG A 219 9.15 -33.16 1.52
N GLN A 220 7.90 -32.94 1.91
CA GLN A 220 7.28 -33.67 3.02
C GLN A 220 7.07 -35.13 2.69
N ALA A 221 6.71 -35.50 1.46
CA ALA A 221 6.55 -36.87 1.02
C ALA A 221 7.90 -37.63 0.99
N VAL A 222 8.98 -36.95 0.55
CA VAL A 222 10.35 -37.52 0.57
C VAL A 222 10.79 -37.81 2.00
N LEU A 223 10.62 -36.86 2.93
CA LEU A 223 10.95 -37.05 4.35
C LEU A 223 10.07 -38.14 4.99
N ALA A 224 8.80 -38.23 4.61
CA ALA A 224 7.92 -39.31 5.04
C ALA A 224 8.38 -40.66 4.50
N ALA A 225 8.71 -40.77 3.22
CA ALA A 225 9.21 -42.02 2.61
C ALA A 225 10.55 -42.47 3.22
N ALA A 226 11.44 -41.51 3.55
CA ALA A 226 12.68 -41.77 4.24
C ALA A 226 12.46 -42.38 5.63
N GLY A 227 11.57 -41.78 6.44
CA GLY A 227 11.30 -42.23 7.82
C GLY A 227 10.46 -43.50 7.93
N SER A 228 9.68 -43.87 6.90
CA SER A 228 8.90 -45.14 6.86
C SER A 228 9.60 -46.28 6.12
N GLY A 229 10.80 -46.07 5.59
CA GLY A 229 11.54 -47.08 4.84
C GLY A 229 11.04 -47.31 3.40
N ARG A 230 9.98 -46.63 2.96
CA ARG A 230 9.48 -46.75 1.57
C ARG A 230 10.50 -46.24 0.55
N LEU A 231 11.35 -45.31 0.93
CA LEU A 231 12.34 -44.73 0.01
C LEU A 231 13.42 -45.77 -0.40
N THR A 232 13.61 -46.83 0.38
CA THR A 232 14.63 -47.85 0.18
C THR A 232 14.05 -49.29 0.15
N GLU A 233 12.76 -49.44 -0.11
CA GLU A 233 12.09 -50.74 -0.18
C GLU A 233 12.75 -51.69 -1.19
N ASP A 234 12.96 -51.20 -2.43
CA ASP A 234 13.67 -51.96 -3.48
C ASP A 234 15.15 -52.24 -3.15
N TRP A 235 15.76 -51.41 -2.33
CA TRP A 235 17.13 -51.65 -1.86
C TRP A 235 17.15 -52.79 -0.84
N ARG A 236 16.23 -52.86 0.13
CA ARG A 236 16.07 -53.93 1.09
C ARG A 236 15.79 -55.28 0.41
N GLU A 237 14.86 -55.28 -0.55
CA GLU A 237 14.54 -56.51 -1.32
C GLU A 237 15.78 -57.08 -2.00
N ARG A 238 16.68 -56.26 -2.53
CA ARG A 238 17.93 -56.69 -3.16
C ARG A 238 18.96 -57.21 -2.14
N GLN A 239 18.88 -56.77 -0.88
CA GLN A 239 19.78 -57.23 0.19
C GLN A 239 19.27 -58.48 0.91
N SER A 240 18.00 -58.87 0.69
CA SER A 240 17.36 -60.01 1.41
C SER A 240 17.97 -61.36 1.14
N GLY A 241 19.02 -61.49 0.32
CA GLY A 241 19.81 -62.74 0.09
C GLY A 241 21.14 -62.80 0.84
N GLY A 242 21.49 -61.79 1.66
CA GLY A 242 22.75 -61.73 2.42
C GLY A 242 22.55 -61.94 3.94
N ASP A 243 23.66 -61.92 4.67
CA ASP A 243 23.62 -61.97 6.15
C ASP A 243 22.81 -60.72 6.66
N PRO A 244 21.95 -60.90 7.68
CA PRO A 244 21.16 -59.83 8.25
C PRO A 244 22.07 -58.70 8.77
N VAL A 245 21.91 -57.50 8.20
CA VAL A 245 22.64 -56.32 8.70
C VAL A 245 22.09 -55.98 10.08
N PRO A 246 22.92 -55.90 11.14
CA PRO A 246 22.40 -55.71 12.48
C PRO A 246 21.70 -54.35 12.63
N ALA A 247 20.48 -54.39 13.16
CA ALA A 247 19.72 -53.21 13.54
C ALA A 247 20.47 -52.42 14.64
N VAL A 248 20.23 -51.15 14.74
CA VAL A 248 20.77 -50.29 15.81
C VAL A 248 20.12 -50.68 17.14
N PRO A 249 20.83 -51.34 18.10
CA PRO A 249 20.19 -51.77 19.34
C PRO A 249 19.89 -50.59 20.25
N PRO A 250 18.79 -50.58 21.02
CA PRO A 250 18.54 -49.59 22.04
C PRO A 250 19.59 -49.65 23.13
N ARG A 251 20.04 -48.52 23.66
CA ARG A 251 20.93 -48.42 24.82
C ARG A 251 20.17 -48.42 26.16
N THR A 252 18.90 -48.00 26.09
CA THR A 252 18.03 -47.82 27.27
C THR A 252 16.76 -48.65 27.11
N ALA A 253 16.19 -49.10 28.25
CA ALA A 253 14.88 -49.72 28.31
C ALA A 253 13.81 -48.62 28.15
N TRP A 254 13.71 -48.05 26.92
CA TRP A 254 12.77 -47.00 26.61
C TRP A 254 11.53 -47.57 25.92
N ARG A 255 10.37 -47.07 26.29
CA ARG A 255 9.11 -47.38 25.63
C ARG A 255 8.55 -46.10 25.01
N ALA A 256 8.15 -46.17 23.74
CA ALA A 256 7.53 -45.04 23.07
C ALA A 256 6.30 -44.57 23.86
N PRO A 257 6.15 -43.27 24.12
CA PRO A 257 4.94 -42.71 24.72
C PRO A 257 3.73 -43.00 23.83
N ASP A 258 2.64 -43.51 24.42
CA ASP A 258 1.37 -43.77 23.75
C ASP A 258 0.46 -42.50 23.86
N PRO A 259 -0.23 -42.01 22.83
CA PRO A 259 -0.24 -42.48 21.44
C PRO A 259 0.53 -41.47 20.53
N LEU A 260 1.78 -41.73 20.24
CA LEU A 260 2.49 -40.94 19.21
C LEU A 260 2.46 -41.72 17.89
N PRO A 261 2.07 -41.13 16.78
CA PRO A 261 2.07 -41.79 15.50
C PRO A 261 3.52 -41.99 15.03
N VAL A 262 4.01 -43.16 15.21
CA VAL A 262 5.23 -43.65 14.57
C VAL A 262 4.76 -44.52 13.42
N PRO A 263 5.38 -44.46 12.22
CA PRO A 263 5.02 -45.36 11.13
C PRO A 263 5.34 -46.81 11.54
N GLU A 264 4.66 -47.73 10.90
CA GLU A 264 5.14 -49.12 10.93
C GLU A 264 6.55 -49.12 10.37
N VAL A 265 7.49 -49.67 11.17
CA VAL A 265 8.89 -49.75 10.75
C VAL A 265 9.11 -51.08 10.03
N PRO A 266 9.90 -51.10 8.94
CA PRO A 266 10.24 -52.30 8.22
C PRO A 266 10.93 -53.34 9.10
N GLU A 267 10.82 -54.61 8.73
CA GLU A 267 11.61 -55.66 9.33
C GLU A 267 13.12 -55.33 9.23
N GLY A 268 13.87 -55.63 10.30
CA GLY A 268 15.28 -55.26 10.40
C GLY A 268 15.58 -53.84 10.88
N TRP A 269 14.54 -52.98 11.08
CA TRP A 269 14.71 -51.69 11.74
C TRP A 269 14.42 -51.80 13.25
N SER A 270 15.09 -50.96 14.02
CA SER A 270 14.78 -50.79 15.46
C SER A 270 14.06 -49.46 15.69
N LEU A 271 13.16 -49.41 16.68
CA LEU A 271 12.65 -48.16 17.21
C LEU A 271 13.42 -47.84 18.50
N VAL A 272 14.15 -46.71 18.51
CA VAL A 272 15.00 -46.32 19.63
C VAL A 272 14.62 -44.88 20.09
N ALA A 273 15.02 -44.50 21.30
CA ALA A 273 14.98 -43.12 21.72
C ALA A 273 16.13 -42.31 21.07
N LEU A 274 15.92 -41.06 20.76
CA LEU A 274 16.95 -40.21 20.17
C LEU A 274 18.25 -40.23 21.04
N GLN A 275 18.12 -40.22 22.38
CA GLN A 275 19.28 -40.30 23.28
C GLN A 275 20.16 -41.51 23.04
N ASP A 276 19.62 -42.64 22.56
CA ASP A 276 20.37 -43.89 22.36
C ASP A 276 21.39 -43.81 21.22
N VAL A 277 21.24 -42.80 20.36
CA VAL A 277 22.12 -42.57 19.20
C VAL A 277 22.91 -41.26 19.30
N LEU A 278 22.80 -40.53 20.42
CA LEU A 278 23.58 -39.32 20.66
C LEU A 278 24.84 -39.59 21.49
N GLN A 279 25.91 -38.88 21.20
CA GLN A 279 27.08 -38.72 22.05
C GLN A 279 26.89 -37.57 23.03
N GLU A 280 26.29 -36.47 22.55
CA GLU A 280 26.12 -35.24 23.33
C GLU A 280 24.83 -34.49 22.94
N ILE A 281 24.22 -33.89 23.96
CA ILE A 281 23.14 -32.90 23.80
C ILE A 281 23.46 -31.65 24.63
N GLN A 282 23.49 -30.49 24.03
CA GLN A 282 23.93 -29.27 24.69
C GLN A 282 23.07 -28.06 24.28
N TYR A 283 22.77 -27.19 25.26
CA TYR A 283 22.19 -25.86 25.00
C TYR A 283 23.25 -24.88 24.51
N GLY A 284 22.88 -23.94 23.67
CA GLY A 284 23.75 -22.88 23.21
C GLY A 284 23.99 -21.74 24.21
N THR A 285 24.83 -20.78 23.81
CA THR A 285 25.20 -19.65 24.65
C THR A 285 24.05 -18.63 24.80
N SER A 286 23.92 -18.06 26.00
CA SER A 286 23.00 -16.96 26.30
C SER A 286 23.63 -15.59 26.12
N GLU A 287 24.90 -15.51 25.72
CA GLU A 287 25.61 -14.27 25.52
C GLU A 287 25.00 -13.43 24.39
N ARG A 288 25.06 -12.11 24.54
CA ARG A 288 24.44 -11.17 23.61
C ARG A 288 25.24 -11.07 22.31
N ALA A 289 24.64 -11.48 21.20
CA ALA A 289 25.20 -11.33 19.87
C ALA A 289 24.84 -9.98 19.24
N VAL A 290 25.77 -9.34 18.52
CA VAL A 290 25.63 -8.05 17.83
C VAL A 290 25.73 -8.21 16.30
N LYS A 291 25.20 -7.26 15.53
CA LYS A 291 25.14 -7.35 14.05
C LYS A 291 26.53 -7.29 13.38
N ASN A 292 27.43 -6.50 13.90
CA ASN A 292 28.78 -6.29 13.34
C ASN A 292 29.80 -6.25 14.47
N LEU A 293 30.71 -7.22 14.49
CA LEU A 293 31.82 -7.24 15.42
C LEU A 293 33.11 -7.63 14.68
N LYS A 294 34.09 -6.75 14.68
CA LYS A 294 35.39 -7.00 14.08
C LYS A 294 36.07 -8.15 14.86
N ASN A 295 36.51 -9.20 14.18
CA ASN A 295 37.10 -10.42 14.77
C ASN A 295 36.16 -11.22 15.71
N GLY A 296 34.84 -11.05 15.60
CA GLY A 296 33.88 -11.89 16.32
C GLY A 296 33.76 -13.29 15.74
N VAL A 297 33.09 -14.17 16.51
CA VAL A 297 32.70 -15.52 16.07
C VAL A 297 31.21 -15.46 15.71
N PRO A 298 30.78 -15.96 14.53
CA PRO A 298 29.38 -15.98 14.15
C PRO A 298 28.57 -16.90 15.08
N VAL A 299 27.34 -16.42 15.40
CA VAL A 299 26.39 -17.14 16.26
C VAL A 299 25.17 -17.51 15.44
N LEU A 300 24.96 -18.81 15.30
CA LEU A 300 23.73 -19.32 14.67
C LEU A 300 22.54 -19.20 15.64
N ARG A 301 21.43 -18.74 15.12
CA ARG A 301 20.19 -18.48 15.86
C ARG A 301 19.03 -19.21 15.20
N MET A 302 17.85 -19.18 15.83
CA MET A 302 16.63 -19.80 15.32
C MET A 302 16.28 -19.38 13.87
N GLY A 303 16.57 -18.14 13.46
CA GLY A 303 16.35 -17.64 12.11
C GLY A 303 17.30 -18.21 11.05
N ASN A 304 18.43 -18.76 11.47
CA ASN A 304 19.40 -19.37 10.55
C ASN A 304 19.02 -20.82 10.18
N ILE A 305 18.00 -21.42 10.82
CA ILE A 305 17.49 -22.74 10.44
C ILE A 305 16.33 -22.56 9.47
N GLN A 306 16.56 -22.84 8.18
CA GLN A 306 15.60 -22.74 7.11
C GLN A 306 15.52 -24.05 6.33
N ASP A 307 14.31 -24.64 6.27
CA ASP A 307 13.98 -25.84 5.47
C ASP A 307 14.96 -27.01 5.59
N GLY A 308 15.51 -27.23 6.80
CA GLY A 308 16.45 -28.30 7.09
C GLY A 308 17.92 -27.97 6.80
N THR A 309 18.21 -26.74 6.40
CA THR A 309 19.55 -26.20 6.11
C THR A 309 19.91 -25.03 7.00
N ILE A 310 21.19 -24.67 7.04
CA ILE A 310 21.70 -23.50 7.74
C ILE A 310 21.83 -22.34 6.73
N ASP A 311 21.11 -21.25 6.98
CA ASP A 311 21.24 -19.99 6.22
C ASP A 311 22.23 -19.06 6.93
N LEU A 312 23.32 -18.71 6.25
CA LEU A 312 24.37 -17.82 6.74
C LEU A 312 24.17 -16.35 6.33
N SER A 313 23.08 -15.98 5.68
CA SER A 313 22.87 -14.64 5.11
C SER A 313 22.68 -13.55 6.19
N ASP A 314 22.07 -13.87 7.34
CA ASP A 314 21.88 -12.95 8.48
C ASP A 314 22.59 -13.49 9.74
N LEU A 315 23.88 -13.24 9.84
CA LEU A 315 24.67 -13.62 11.00
C LEU A 315 24.71 -12.50 12.04
N LYS A 316 24.77 -12.91 13.32
CA LYS A 316 25.23 -12.07 14.43
C LYS A 316 26.52 -12.63 14.97
N TRP A 317 27.22 -11.83 15.74
CA TRP A 317 28.58 -12.10 16.16
C TRP A 317 28.73 -11.94 17.67
N ILE A 318 29.59 -12.73 18.26
CA ILE A 318 29.97 -12.68 19.67
C ILE A 318 31.48 -12.48 19.78
N ASP A 319 31.92 -11.84 20.87
CA ASP A 319 33.35 -11.63 21.08
C ASP A 319 34.09 -12.96 21.25
N ARG A 320 35.18 -13.13 20.53
CA ARG A 320 36.06 -14.32 20.59
C ARG A 320 36.64 -14.55 21.98
N GLN A 321 36.76 -13.48 22.79
CA GLN A 321 37.27 -13.57 24.18
C GLN A 321 36.18 -13.96 25.20
N THR A 322 34.95 -14.21 24.75
CA THR A 322 33.86 -14.67 25.64
C THR A 322 34.26 -15.96 26.33
N LYS A 323 34.10 -15.98 27.66
CA LYS A 323 34.45 -17.16 28.50
C LYS A 323 33.68 -18.39 28.01
N ASN A 324 34.41 -19.54 27.99
CA ASN A 324 33.87 -20.88 27.60
C ASN A 324 33.30 -20.93 26.17
N LEU A 325 33.65 -20.00 25.28
CA LEU A 325 33.13 -19.99 23.91
C LEU A 325 33.44 -21.28 23.14
N SER A 326 34.60 -21.89 23.42
CA SER A 326 35.03 -23.16 22.82
C SER A 326 34.05 -24.31 23.04
N ALA A 327 33.34 -24.33 24.17
CA ALA A 327 32.33 -25.36 24.47
C ALA A 327 31.14 -25.31 23.50
N PHE A 328 30.85 -24.14 22.93
CA PHE A 328 29.74 -23.92 21.98
C PHE A 328 30.16 -24.02 20.53
N ARG A 329 31.42 -24.34 20.23
CA ARG A 329 31.90 -24.45 18.85
C ARG A 329 31.21 -25.63 18.16
N LEU A 330 30.75 -25.34 16.94
CA LEU A 330 30.09 -26.29 16.06
C LEU A 330 31.13 -27.08 15.24
N GLU A 331 30.86 -28.33 15.04
CA GLU A 331 31.61 -29.24 14.18
C GLU A 331 30.68 -29.73 13.04
N ARG A 332 31.28 -30.08 11.90
CA ARG A 332 30.51 -30.68 10.79
C ARG A 332 29.80 -31.94 11.26
N GLY A 333 28.52 -32.04 10.96
CA GLY A 333 27.65 -33.11 11.39
C GLY A 333 26.86 -32.84 12.68
N ASP A 334 27.16 -31.76 13.41
CA ASP A 334 26.31 -31.34 14.53
C ASP A 334 24.91 -30.95 14.01
N ILE A 335 23.85 -31.40 14.70
CA ILE A 335 22.48 -31.03 14.39
C ILE A 335 22.07 -29.89 15.33
N LEU A 336 21.59 -28.80 14.78
CA LEU A 336 20.98 -27.72 15.54
C LEU A 336 19.46 -27.84 15.53
N PHE A 337 18.88 -28.03 16.73
CA PHE A 337 17.45 -28.16 16.95
C PHE A 337 16.89 -26.83 17.52
N ASN A 338 15.86 -26.29 16.89
CA ASN A 338 15.21 -25.07 17.31
C ASN A 338 14.23 -25.33 18.46
N ARG A 339 14.69 -25.13 19.70
CA ARG A 339 13.94 -25.44 20.91
C ARG A 339 12.94 -24.39 21.33
N THR A 340 13.09 -23.15 20.88
CA THR A 340 12.24 -22.00 21.27
C THR A 340 11.91 -21.16 20.06
N ASN A 341 10.63 -21.11 19.67
CA ASN A 341 10.13 -20.31 18.55
C ASN A 341 8.59 -20.21 18.64
N SER A 342 7.97 -19.61 17.57
CA SER A 342 6.51 -19.69 17.42
C SER A 342 6.03 -21.16 17.36
N PRO A 343 4.75 -21.43 17.65
CA PRO A 343 4.19 -22.78 17.64
C PRO A 343 4.41 -23.57 16.34
N GLU A 344 4.49 -22.85 15.20
CA GLU A 344 4.68 -23.47 13.87
C GLU A 344 6.15 -23.80 13.59
N LEU A 345 7.07 -23.04 14.17
CA LEU A 345 8.49 -23.10 13.84
C LEU A 345 9.34 -23.86 14.86
N VAL A 346 8.86 -24.04 16.11
CA VAL A 346 9.55 -24.83 17.12
C VAL A 346 9.73 -26.25 16.64
N GLY A 347 10.91 -26.87 16.92
CA GLY A 347 11.23 -28.23 16.52
C GLY A 347 11.81 -28.39 15.11
N LYS A 348 12.11 -27.31 14.38
CA LYS A 348 12.93 -27.38 13.15
C LYS A 348 14.36 -27.75 13.51
N ALA A 349 15.02 -28.49 12.61
CA ALA A 349 16.40 -28.86 12.77
C ALA A 349 17.18 -28.70 11.46
N ALA A 350 18.49 -28.48 11.56
CA ALA A 350 19.40 -28.48 10.42
C ALA A 350 20.75 -29.08 10.83
N VAL A 351 21.45 -29.73 9.89
CA VAL A 351 22.82 -30.19 10.08
C VAL A 351 23.77 -29.02 9.78
N PHE A 352 24.74 -28.82 10.67
CA PHE A 352 25.84 -27.89 10.41
C PHE A 352 26.87 -28.58 9.52
N ASP A 353 26.96 -28.16 8.27
CA ASP A 353 27.85 -28.67 7.24
C ASP A 353 28.61 -27.55 6.54
N HIS A 354 29.25 -26.68 7.32
CA HIS A 354 30.01 -25.54 6.85
C HIS A 354 31.44 -25.57 7.39
N GLU A 355 32.37 -24.97 6.65
CA GLU A 355 33.80 -24.89 7.03
C GLU A 355 34.11 -23.61 7.82
N ILE A 356 33.11 -22.93 8.35
CA ILE A 356 33.30 -21.74 9.17
C ILE A 356 33.36 -22.08 10.64
N GLU A 357 34.16 -21.34 11.41
CA GLU A 357 34.06 -21.38 12.86
C GLU A 357 32.76 -20.69 13.29
N ALA A 358 31.88 -21.39 13.98
CA ALA A 358 30.62 -20.84 14.46
C ALA A 358 30.25 -21.42 15.83
N VAL A 359 29.41 -20.64 16.55
CA VAL A 359 28.77 -21.11 17.81
C VAL A 359 27.26 -20.95 17.67
N PHE A 360 26.46 -21.33 18.64
CA PHE A 360 25.00 -21.31 18.56
C PHE A 360 24.37 -20.73 19.83
N ALA A 361 23.24 -20.06 19.64
CA ALA A 361 22.51 -19.36 20.69
C ALA A 361 21.65 -20.32 21.53
N SER A 362 21.31 -19.94 22.76
CA SER A 362 20.53 -20.73 23.74
C SER A 362 19.12 -21.12 23.28
N TYR A 363 18.59 -20.48 22.23
CA TYR A 363 17.34 -20.87 21.57
C TYR A 363 17.47 -22.16 20.75
N LEU A 364 18.69 -22.64 20.56
CA LEU A 364 19.03 -23.89 19.88
C LEU A 364 19.61 -24.93 20.87
N VAL A 365 19.42 -26.17 20.50
CA VAL A 365 20.09 -27.33 21.14
C VAL A 365 20.94 -28.01 20.10
N ARG A 366 22.23 -28.24 20.40
CA ARG A 366 23.13 -29.06 19.60
C ARG A 366 22.92 -30.52 19.95
N LEU A 367 22.79 -31.37 18.92
CA LEU A 367 22.79 -32.82 19.01
C LEU A 367 24.03 -33.30 18.26
N ARG A 368 24.92 -34.00 18.94
CA ARG A 368 26.07 -34.68 18.35
C ARG A 368 25.76 -36.16 18.28
N CYS A 369 25.62 -36.67 17.07
CA CYS A 369 25.30 -38.07 16.84
C CYS A 369 26.50 -38.99 17.00
N ASP A 370 26.25 -40.22 17.42
CA ASP A 370 27.24 -41.30 17.37
C ASP A 370 27.31 -41.83 15.92
N ALA A 371 28.34 -41.41 15.19
CA ALA A 371 28.51 -41.71 13.77
C ALA A 371 28.69 -43.24 13.50
N SER A 372 29.03 -44.04 14.51
CA SER A 372 29.05 -45.49 14.37
C SER A 372 27.67 -46.14 14.38
N ARG A 373 26.64 -45.41 14.78
CA ARG A 373 25.26 -45.88 14.94
C ARG A 373 24.28 -45.19 13.97
N VAL A 374 24.46 -43.91 13.74
CA VAL A 374 23.45 -43.15 13.00
C VAL A 374 24.08 -41.99 12.19
N SER A 375 23.52 -41.75 11.01
CA SER A 375 23.82 -40.56 10.20
C SER A 375 23.09 -39.33 10.75
N SER A 376 23.79 -38.24 11.05
CA SER A 376 23.19 -37.00 11.48
C SER A 376 22.22 -36.42 10.43
N ARG A 377 22.48 -36.60 9.14
CA ARG A 377 21.56 -36.21 8.06
C ARG A 377 20.26 -37.02 8.10
N TYR A 378 20.31 -38.31 8.40
CA TYR A 378 19.12 -39.15 8.59
C TYR A 378 18.29 -38.68 9.81
N VAL A 379 18.94 -38.47 10.96
CA VAL A 379 18.28 -37.98 12.19
C VAL A 379 17.64 -36.61 11.94
N CYS A 380 18.33 -35.69 11.27
CA CYS A 380 17.80 -34.38 10.92
C CYS A 380 16.57 -34.49 10.00
N ALA A 381 16.62 -35.39 9.00
CA ALA A 381 15.47 -35.65 8.11
C ALA A 381 14.28 -36.20 8.89
N TRP A 382 14.51 -37.13 9.84
CA TRP A 382 13.45 -37.65 10.70
C TRP A 382 12.81 -36.57 11.57
N ILE A 383 13.60 -35.70 12.22
CA ILE A 383 13.11 -34.58 13.04
C ILE A 383 12.20 -33.66 12.20
N ASN A 384 12.56 -33.37 10.94
CA ASN A 384 11.80 -32.51 10.04
C ASN A 384 10.67 -33.26 9.31
N SER A 385 10.55 -34.56 9.41
CA SER A 385 9.48 -35.35 8.80
C SER A 385 8.11 -35.04 9.39
N PRO A 386 7.01 -35.43 8.74
CA PRO A 386 5.67 -35.26 9.29
C PRO A 386 5.53 -35.82 10.71
N TRP A 387 6.14 -36.96 11.02
CA TRP A 387 6.08 -37.59 12.36
C TRP A 387 6.91 -36.83 13.38
N GLY A 388 8.15 -36.46 13.08
CA GLY A 388 8.95 -35.60 13.95
C GLY A 388 8.27 -34.26 14.25
N ARG A 389 7.66 -33.65 13.24
CA ARG A 389 6.88 -32.42 13.41
C ARG A 389 5.60 -32.63 14.22
N GLN A 390 4.92 -33.75 14.07
CA GLN A 390 3.75 -34.10 14.87
C GLN A 390 4.15 -34.36 16.32
N TRP A 391 5.23 -35.12 16.57
CA TRP A 391 5.80 -35.31 17.91
C TRP A 391 6.14 -33.95 18.55
N ALA A 392 6.83 -33.05 17.83
CA ALA A 392 7.20 -31.73 18.35
C ALA A 392 5.95 -30.90 18.77
N ARG A 393 4.86 -31.00 18.01
CA ARG A 393 3.58 -30.36 18.37
C ARG A 393 2.96 -30.96 19.63
N ALA A 394 3.07 -32.27 19.82
CA ALA A 394 2.48 -32.97 20.96
C ALA A 394 3.25 -32.67 22.28
N VAL A 395 4.58 -32.53 22.21
CA VAL A 395 5.41 -32.39 23.43
C VAL A 395 5.77 -30.96 23.79
N ARG A 396 5.57 -30.01 22.86
CA ARG A 396 5.90 -28.59 23.12
C ARG A 396 5.11 -28.03 24.31
N THR A 397 5.69 -27.06 24.99
CA THR A 397 5.02 -26.26 26.02
C THR A 397 4.79 -24.88 25.44
N ASP A 398 3.53 -24.47 25.37
CA ASP A 398 3.13 -23.17 24.81
C ASP A 398 3.13 -22.12 25.92
N CYS A 399 3.75 -20.94 25.64
CA CYS A 399 3.72 -19.72 26.43
C CYS A 399 3.09 -18.61 25.58
N VAL A 400 2.81 -17.43 26.16
CA VAL A 400 2.00 -16.34 25.54
C VAL A 400 2.43 -15.99 24.11
N SER A 401 3.71 -16.07 23.74
CA SER A 401 4.20 -15.74 22.39
C SER A 401 5.17 -16.75 21.80
N GLN A 402 5.54 -17.78 22.52
CA GLN A 402 6.56 -18.75 22.10
C GLN A 402 6.24 -20.15 22.63
N SER A 403 6.67 -21.15 21.87
CA SER A 403 6.64 -22.55 22.29
C SER A 403 8.05 -23.05 22.58
N ASN A 404 8.18 -24.00 23.47
CA ASN A 404 9.46 -24.55 23.91
C ASN A 404 9.45 -26.09 23.97
N ILE A 405 10.57 -26.71 23.57
CA ILE A 405 10.85 -28.10 23.73
C ILE A 405 12.22 -28.20 24.41
N ASN A 406 12.28 -28.71 25.66
CA ASN A 406 13.54 -28.85 26.38
C ASN A 406 14.32 -30.11 25.93
N ALA A 407 15.61 -30.17 26.31
CA ALA A 407 16.49 -31.29 25.95
C ALA A 407 15.99 -32.63 26.46
N SER A 408 15.43 -32.69 27.70
CA SER A 408 14.90 -33.92 28.26
C SER A 408 13.74 -34.50 27.46
N LYS A 409 12.84 -33.65 26.99
CA LYS A 409 11.79 -34.07 26.04
C LYS A 409 12.39 -34.50 24.72
N LEU A 410 13.36 -33.74 24.16
CA LEU A 410 13.98 -34.05 22.88
C LEU A 410 14.69 -35.44 22.90
N GLN A 411 15.32 -35.82 24.02
CA GLN A 411 15.93 -37.12 24.21
C GLN A 411 14.94 -38.28 24.04
N THR A 412 13.66 -38.07 24.30
CA THR A 412 12.62 -39.12 24.19
C THR A 412 11.98 -39.20 22.80
N LEU A 413 12.45 -38.45 21.82
CA LEU A 413 11.92 -38.54 20.45
C LEU A 413 12.08 -39.96 19.91
N PRO A 414 11.00 -40.64 19.50
CA PRO A 414 11.07 -41.94 18.84
C PRO A 414 11.82 -41.80 17.51
N LEU A 415 12.80 -42.63 17.27
CA LEU A 415 13.59 -42.68 16.04
C LEU A 415 13.55 -44.07 15.44
N PRO A 416 12.94 -44.28 14.25
CA PRO A 416 13.19 -45.47 13.45
C PRO A 416 14.67 -45.50 13.07
N ALA A 417 15.35 -46.57 13.38
CA ALA A 417 16.81 -46.71 13.21
C ALA A 417 17.13 -47.88 12.29
N PRO A 418 17.20 -47.67 10.97
CA PRO A 418 17.69 -48.67 10.03
C PRO A 418 19.16 -49.00 10.25
N PRO A 419 19.67 -50.08 9.70
CA PRO A 419 21.10 -50.34 9.61
C PRO A 419 21.85 -49.17 8.95
N LEU A 420 23.10 -48.89 9.36
CA LEU A 420 23.85 -47.70 8.92
C LEU A 420 24.00 -47.63 7.37
N ALA A 421 24.18 -48.79 6.71
CA ALA A 421 24.26 -48.87 5.26
C ALA A 421 22.95 -48.40 4.58
N GLU A 422 21.80 -48.76 5.17
CA GLU A 422 20.51 -48.29 4.65
C GLU A 422 20.27 -46.79 4.93
N GLN A 423 20.70 -46.28 6.08
CA GLN A 423 20.65 -44.84 6.37
C GLN A 423 21.42 -44.05 5.33
N GLN A 424 22.59 -44.50 4.91
CA GLN A 424 23.39 -43.85 3.86
C GLN A 424 22.66 -43.85 2.51
N GLU A 425 22.02 -44.97 2.15
CA GLU A 425 21.23 -45.02 0.90
C GLU A 425 19.96 -44.14 0.97
N ILE A 426 19.28 -44.09 2.13
CA ILE A 426 18.17 -43.18 2.38
C ILE A 426 18.62 -41.73 2.16
N VAL A 427 19.72 -41.31 2.79
CA VAL A 427 20.27 -39.96 2.68
C VAL A 427 20.62 -39.64 1.23
N ARG A 428 21.31 -40.55 0.53
CA ARG A 428 21.68 -40.35 -0.87
C ARG A 428 20.45 -40.13 -1.77
N ARG A 429 19.41 -40.97 -1.64
CA ARG A 429 18.16 -40.82 -2.44
C ARG A 429 17.39 -39.58 -2.07
N MET A 430 17.31 -39.29 -0.79
CA MET A 430 16.65 -38.11 -0.27
C MET A 430 17.29 -36.81 -0.80
N GLU A 431 18.63 -36.73 -0.77
CA GLU A 431 19.36 -35.53 -1.26
C GLU A 431 19.14 -35.32 -2.74
N VAL A 432 19.11 -36.35 -3.56
CA VAL A 432 18.80 -36.24 -5.01
C VAL A 432 17.38 -35.66 -5.23
N LEU A 433 16.38 -36.13 -4.48
CA LEU A 433 15.00 -35.68 -4.61
C LEU A 433 14.78 -34.28 -4.05
N LEU A 434 15.43 -33.94 -2.92
CA LEU A 434 15.37 -32.60 -2.35
C LEU A 434 16.07 -31.59 -3.25
N ASP A 435 17.23 -31.90 -3.84
CA ASP A 435 17.91 -31.04 -4.80
C ASP A 435 17.06 -30.80 -6.06
N LEU A 436 16.30 -31.80 -6.53
CA LEU A 436 15.31 -31.58 -7.59
C LEU A 436 14.23 -30.58 -7.15
N GLY A 437 13.74 -30.69 -5.90
CA GLY A 437 12.80 -29.77 -5.30
C GLY A 437 13.37 -28.34 -5.26
N ASP A 438 14.60 -28.18 -4.82
CA ASP A 438 15.29 -26.87 -4.71
C ASP A 438 15.47 -26.20 -6.07
N ARG A 439 15.85 -26.99 -7.09
CA ARG A 439 15.95 -26.50 -8.47
C ARG A 439 14.59 -26.09 -9.04
N ALA A 440 13.53 -26.84 -8.74
CA ALA A 440 12.18 -26.49 -9.14
C ALA A 440 11.72 -25.17 -8.46
N GLU A 441 11.97 -25.01 -7.16
CA GLU A 441 11.61 -23.82 -6.41
C GLU A 441 12.30 -22.57 -6.96
N LYS A 442 13.61 -22.62 -7.21
CA LYS A 442 14.36 -21.50 -7.84
C LYS A 442 13.80 -21.12 -9.20
N ARG A 443 13.37 -22.11 -10.02
CA ARG A 443 12.73 -21.83 -11.31
C ARG A 443 11.36 -21.17 -11.14
N ILE A 444 10.56 -21.62 -10.17
CA ILE A 444 9.26 -21.05 -9.84
C ILE A 444 9.42 -19.61 -9.38
N GLU A 445 10.39 -19.32 -8.52
CA GLU A 445 10.69 -17.96 -8.05
C GLU A 445 11.13 -17.04 -9.18
N ALA A 446 12.02 -17.50 -10.04
CA ALA A 446 12.47 -16.72 -11.20
C ALA A 446 11.31 -16.43 -12.17
N ALA A 447 10.44 -17.42 -12.44
CA ALA A 447 9.25 -17.25 -13.26
C ALA A 447 8.26 -16.27 -12.61
N ALA A 448 8.01 -16.40 -11.30
CA ALA A 448 7.14 -15.48 -10.57
C ALA A 448 7.64 -14.04 -10.64
N ALA A 449 8.95 -13.81 -10.47
CA ALA A 449 9.56 -12.49 -10.59
C ALA A 449 9.42 -11.86 -11.99
N GLN A 450 9.40 -12.67 -13.04
CA GLN A 450 9.13 -12.22 -14.41
C GLN A 450 7.65 -11.88 -14.60
N VAL A 451 6.76 -12.74 -14.12
CA VAL A 451 5.30 -12.57 -14.22
C VAL A 451 4.83 -11.30 -13.52
N GLU A 452 5.47 -10.93 -12.37
CA GLU A 452 5.14 -9.70 -11.66
C GLU A 452 5.40 -8.42 -12.49
N LYS A 453 6.28 -8.46 -13.47
CA LYS A 453 6.60 -7.31 -14.35
C LYS A 453 5.63 -7.19 -15.53
N LEU A 454 4.96 -8.28 -15.91
CA LEU A 454 4.13 -8.33 -17.12
C LEU A 454 2.98 -7.31 -17.13
N PRO A 455 2.20 -7.10 -16.03
CA PRO A 455 1.11 -6.12 -16.04
C PRO A 455 1.57 -4.73 -16.43
N ARG A 456 2.71 -4.29 -15.89
CA ARG A 456 3.29 -2.99 -16.22
C ARG A 456 3.70 -2.92 -17.71
N THR A 457 4.41 -3.93 -18.20
CA THR A 457 4.86 -3.97 -19.60
C THR A 457 3.68 -4.02 -20.58
N ILE A 458 2.60 -4.77 -20.26
CA ILE A 458 1.38 -4.83 -21.07
C ILE A 458 0.75 -3.44 -21.19
N LEU A 459 0.60 -2.74 -20.06
CA LEU A 459 0.01 -1.40 -20.05
C LEU A 459 0.90 -0.36 -20.74
N GLU A 460 2.22 -0.39 -20.52
CA GLU A 460 3.16 0.49 -21.21
C GLU A 460 3.07 0.32 -22.75
N ARG A 461 2.99 -0.91 -23.25
CA ARG A 461 2.81 -1.17 -24.68
C ARG A 461 1.45 -0.72 -25.18
N ALA A 462 0.39 -0.92 -24.39
CA ALA A 462 -0.96 -0.49 -24.73
C ALA A 462 -1.01 1.03 -24.98
N PHE A 463 -0.42 1.82 -24.05
CA PHE A 463 -0.43 3.28 -24.12
C PHE A 463 0.70 3.90 -24.97
N ARG A 464 1.51 3.06 -25.62
CA ARG A 464 2.38 3.45 -26.74
C ARG A 464 1.76 3.15 -28.11
N GLY A 465 0.57 2.53 -28.16
CA GLY A 465 -0.05 2.06 -29.42
C GLY A 465 0.62 0.83 -30.03
N GLU A 466 1.33 0.03 -29.20
CA GLU A 466 2.11 -1.15 -29.67
C GLU A 466 1.41 -2.49 -29.38
N LEU A 467 0.23 -2.47 -28.75
CA LEU A 467 -0.42 -3.69 -28.27
C LEU A 467 -1.41 -4.28 -29.29
N VAL A 468 -2.05 -3.43 -30.04
CA VAL A 468 -3.01 -3.77 -31.11
C VAL A 468 -2.72 -2.91 -32.33
N PRO A 469 -3.14 -3.29 -33.53
CA PRO A 469 -3.08 -2.42 -34.71
C PRO A 469 -3.82 -1.12 -34.44
N THR A 470 -3.22 0.02 -34.84
CA THR A 470 -3.88 1.33 -34.69
C THR A 470 -5.12 1.40 -35.57
N GLU A 471 -6.06 2.27 -35.23
CA GLU A 471 -7.25 2.49 -36.06
C GLU A 471 -6.86 3.05 -37.41
N ALA A 472 -5.83 3.89 -37.48
CA ALA A 472 -5.28 4.40 -38.72
C ALA A 472 -4.73 3.30 -39.64
N ASP A 473 -4.00 2.30 -39.08
CA ASP A 473 -3.48 1.18 -39.86
C ASP A 473 -4.60 0.26 -40.39
N LEU A 474 -5.60 -0.02 -39.54
CA LEU A 474 -6.76 -0.81 -39.95
C LEU A 474 -7.58 -0.11 -41.02
N ALA A 475 -7.87 1.16 -40.86
CA ALA A 475 -8.62 1.97 -41.81
C ALA A 475 -7.89 2.01 -43.16
N ARG A 476 -6.57 2.15 -43.16
CA ARG A 476 -5.73 2.12 -44.36
C ARG A 476 -5.76 0.75 -45.05
N TYR A 477 -5.68 -0.33 -44.26
CA TYR A 477 -5.73 -1.71 -44.78
C TYR A 477 -7.10 -2.06 -45.37
N GLU A 478 -8.19 -1.59 -44.73
CA GLU A 478 -9.58 -1.86 -45.12
C GLU A 478 -10.09 -0.87 -46.16
N GLY A 479 -9.36 0.20 -46.45
CA GLY A 479 -9.77 1.24 -47.42
C GLY A 479 -10.96 2.08 -46.94
N ARG A 480 -11.13 2.27 -45.65
CA ARG A 480 -12.21 3.06 -45.02
C ARG A 480 -11.68 4.31 -44.29
N GLU A 481 -12.58 5.22 -44.02
CA GLU A 481 -12.31 6.35 -43.12
C GLU A 481 -12.44 5.92 -41.67
N TYR A 482 -11.87 6.72 -40.73
CA TYR A 482 -11.99 6.56 -39.29
C TYR A 482 -12.06 7.91 -38.59
N GLU A 483 -12.59 7.93 -37.39
CA GLU A 483 -12.67 9.12 -36.55
C GLU A 483 -11.44 9.19 -35.64
N PRO A 484 -10.49 10.12 -35.86
CA PRO A 484 -9.36 10.32 -34.96
C PRO A 484 -9.80 10.87 -33.61
N ALA A 485 -9.02 10.60 -32.54
CA ALA A 485 -9.32 11.04 -31.20
C ALA A 485 -9.47 12.57 -31.05
N ALA A 486 -8.88 13.35 -31.97
CA ALA A 486 -9.04 14.81 -32.00
C ALA A 486 -10.50 15.24 -32.20
N LEU A 487 -11.29 14.50 -33.02
CA LEU A 487 -12.72 14.79 -33.21
C LEU A 487 -13.51 14.46 -31.92
N LEU A 488 -13.23 13.34 -31.30
CA LEU A 488 -13.80 12.97 -30.00
C LEU A 488 -13.52 14.04 -28.93
N ILE A 489 -12.28 14.54 -28.88
CA ILE A 489 -11.89 15.62 -27.97
C ILE A 489 -12.68 16.91 -28.26
N ALA A 490 -12.83 17.26 -29.53
CA ALA A 490 -13.61 18.46 -29.92
C ALA A 490 -15.06 18.34 -29.47
N GLU A 491 -15.70 17.17 -29.60
CA GLU A 491 -17.06 16.91 -29.10
C GLU A 491 -17.15 17.10 -27.58
N ILE A 492 -16.23 16.48 -26.83
CA ILE A 492 -16.18 16.58 -25.35
C ILE A 492 -16.04 18.05 -24.91
N LEU A 493 -15.13 18.78 -25.52
CA LEU A 493 -14.89 20.19 -25.17
C LEU A 493 -16.08 21.09 -25.54
N ALA A 494 -16.76 20.82 -26.66
CA ALA A 494 -17.97 21.52 -27.09
C ALA A 494 -19.12 21.27 -26.10
N ALA A 495 -19.40 20.04 -25.74
CA ALA A 495 -20.41 19.66 -24.74
C ALA A 495 -20.17 20.36 -23.38
N ARG A 496 -18.92 20.46 -22.95
CA ARG A 496 -18.55 21.16 -21.71
C ARG A 496 -18.69 22.67 -21.81
N ALA A 497 -18.44 23.24 -22.98
CA ALA A 497 -18.65 24.66 -23.22
C ALA A 497 -20.14 25.01 -23.13
N GLU A 498 -21.01 24.13 -23.62
CA GLU A 498 -22.48 24.31 -23.52
C GLU A 498 -22.97 24.16 -22.06
N GLU A 499 -22.45 23.17 -21.30
CA GLU A 499 -22.80 23.03 -19.88
C GLU A 499 -22.36 24.23 -19.01
N ARG A 500 -21.26 24.91 -19.42
CA ARG A 500 -20.74 26.11 -18.76
C ARG A 500 -21.44 27.41 -19.20
N ARG A 501 -22.22 27.39 -20.28
CA ARG A 501 -23.08 28.53 -20.63
C ARG A 501 -24.07 28.73 -19.47
N PRO A 502 -24.12 29.91 -18.82
CA PRO A 502 -25.10 30.14 -17.77
C PRO A 502 -26.47 29.93 -18.40
N ARG A 503 -27.37 29.26 -17.68
CA ARG A 503 -28.79 29.21 -18.00
C ARG A 503 -29.38 30.63 -17.94
N LEU A 504 -29.06 31.45 -18.94
CA LEU A 504 -29.57 32.80 -19.11
C LEU A 504 -30.97 32.81 -19.74
N GLU A 505 -31.58 31.63 -20.00
CA GLU A 505 -32.89 31.55 -20.66
C GLU A 505 -33.93 30.79 -19.85
N ALA A 506 -34.13 31.14 -18.58
CA ALA A 506 -35.37 30.78 -17.88
C ALA A 506 -35.67 31.72 -16.69
N LEU A 507 -35.59 33.03 -16.91
CA LEU A 507 -36.33 33.94 -16.06
C LEU A 507 -37.61 34.31 -16.82
N PRO A 508 -38.80 34.21 -16.23
CA PRO A 508 -40.04 34.69 -16.85
C PRO A 508 -39.85 36.19 -17.11
N ARG A 509 -40.14 36.62 -18.35
CA ARG A 509 -40.22 38.06 -18.72
C ARG A 509 -41.20 38.71 -17.77
N GLN A 510 -40.68 39.40 -16.75
CA GLN A 510 -41.46 40.39 -16.02
C GLN A 510 -41.54 41.64 -16.88
N GLU A 511 -42.80 42.14 -17.03
CA GLU A 511 -43.09 43.38 -17.71
C GLU A 511 -42.27 44.56 -17.16
N PRO A 512 -41.94 45.54 -17.99
CA PRO A 512 -41.04 46.64 -17.59
C PRO A 512 -41.71 47.51 -16.52
N ARG A 513 -41.15 47.54 -15.33
CA ARG A 513 -41.41 48.59 -14.34
C ARG A 513 -40.66 49.87 -14.76
N PRO A 514 -41.25 51.03 -14.52
CA PRO A 514 -40.74 52.30 -15.02
C PRO A 514 -39.36 52.64 -14.44
N ALA A 515 -38.55 53.29 -15.26
CA ALA A 515 -37.21 53.75 -14.99
C ALA A 515 -37.13 54.56 -13.70
N VAL A 516 -36.37 54.15 -12.74
CA VAL A 516 -35.85 54.97 -11.66
C VAL A 516 -34.32 55.13 -11.91
N GLY A 517 -33.92 56.31 -11.90
CA GLY A 517 -32.67 56.95 -12.20
C GLY A 517 -31.36 56.18 -12.14
N ASP A 518 -30.57 56.52 -13.08
CA ASP A 518 -29.16 56.23 -13.28
C ASP A 518 -28.34 56.47 -11.98
N GLU A 519 -27.99 55.37 -11.22
CA GLU A 519 -26.99 55.44 -10.18
C GLU A 519 -25.81 54.55 -10.59
N GLY A 520 -24.79 55.25 -10.93
CA GLY A 520 -23.40 55.00 -11.18
C GLY A 520 -22.87 53.57 -11.21
N ALA A 521 -22.15 53.26 -12.28
CA ALA A 521 -21.23 52.12 -12.39
C ALA A 521 -20.38 52.00 -11.11
N ALA A 522 -20.38 50.79 -10.47
CA ALA A 522 -19.60 50.53 -9.30
C ALA A 522 -18.11 50.75 -9.60
N PRO A 523 -17.35 51.41 -8.72
CA PRO A 523 -15.92 51.64 -8.93
C PRO A 523 -15.21 50.31 -9.05
N ALA A 524 -14.31 50.21 -10.03
CA ALA A 524 -13.41 49.08 -10.18
C ALA A 524 -12.68 48.86 -8.86
N GLY A 525 -12.95 47.73 -8.18
CA GLY A 525 -12.39 47.40 -6.87
C GLY A 525 -13.40 47.12 -5.76
N LEU A 526 -14.69 47.49 -5.94
CA LEU A 526 -15.70 47.25 -4.89
C LEU A 526 -15.87 45.75 -4.57
N LEU A 527 -15.85 44.88 -5.57
CA LEU A 527 -15.94 43.44 -5.39
C LEU A 527 -14.80 42.90 -4.51
N GLU A 528 -13.56 43.27 -4.81
CA GLU A 528 -12.39 42.85 -4.05
C GLU A 528 -12.38 43.41 -2.63
N ALA A 529 -12.83 44.67 -2.44
CA ALA A 529 -12.98 45.25 -1.12
C ALA A 529 -14.03 44.54 -0.27
N VAL A 530 -15.18 44.16 -0.86
CA VAL A 530 -16.24 43.41 -0.18
C VAL A 530 -15.78 41.98 0.13
N LEU A 531 -15.08 41.28 -0.78
CA LEU A 531 -14.52 39.94 -0.53
C LEU A 531 -13.47 39.98 0.57
N ALA A 532 -12.64 41.03 0.63
CA ALA A 532 -11.68 41.25 1.72
C ALA A 532 -12.38 41.47 3.06
N ALA A 533 -13.48 42.25 3.06
CA ALA A 533 -14.27 42.50 4.25
C ALA A 533 -14.99 41.25 4.77
N PHE A 534 -15.54 40.39 3.89
CA PHE A 534 -16.05 39.05 4.28
C PHE A 534 -14.97 38.20 4.91
N ARG A 535 -13.81 38.11 4.28
CA ARG A 535 -12.66 37.37 4.85
C ARG A 535 -12.32 37.86 6.23
N GLN A 536 -12.25 39.14 6.45
CA GLN A 536 -11.95 39.73 7.76
C GLN A 536 -13.09 39.58 8.78
N ALA A 537 -14.36 39.65 8.35
CA ALA A 537 -15.50 39.48 9.25
C ALA A 537 -15.65 38.03 9.78
N CYS A 538 -15.25 37.06 8.96
CA CYS A 538 -15.23 35.63 9.34
C CYS A 538 -13.97 35.22 10.10
N TRP A 539 -12.93 36.05 10.13
CA TRP A 539 -11.61 35.65 10.60
C TRP A 539 -11.58 35.39 12.10
N GLY A 540 -11.17 34.15 12.49
CA GLY A 540 -11.07 33.73 13.89
C GLY A 540 -12.41 33.70 14.64
N ALA A 541 -13.52 33.91 13.94
CA ALA A 541 -14.84 33.87 14.53
C ALA A 541 -15.40 32.43 14.52
N GLN A 542 -16.20 32.09 15.52
CA GLN A 542 -16.98 30.85 15.48
C GLN A 542 -18.01 30.91 14.33
N PRO A 543 -18.47 29.74 13.83
CA PRO A 543 -19.54 29.70 12.82
C PRO A 543 -20.72 30.58 13.24
N MET A 544 -21.19 31.44 12.33
CA MET A 544 -22.22 32.44 12.62
C MET A 544 -23.34 32.42 11.56
N PRO A 545 -24.58 32.84 11.89
CA PRO A 545 -25.67 33.03 10.93
C PRO A 545 -25.30 34.06 9.85
N GLU A 546 -25.90 33.93 8.68
CA GLU A 546 -25.70 34.84 7.53
C GLU A 546 -25.91 36.29 7.90
N GLU A 547 -26.99 36.59 8.64
CA GLU A 547 -27.32 37.97 9.06
C GLU A 547 -26.21 38.64 9.86
N GLU A 548 -25.59 37.90 10.75
CA GLU A 548 -24.49 38.38 11.58
C GLU A 548 -23.23 38.64 10.75
N LEU A 549 -22.96 37.78 9.77
CA LEU A 549 -21.83 37.98 8.85
C LEU A 549 -22.02 39.18 7.98
N LEU A 550 -23.21 39.37 7.39
CA LEU A 550 -23.53 40.53 6.57
C LEU A 550 -23.44 41.82 7.39
N ARG A 551 -23.94 41.84 8.64
CA ARG A 551 -23.82 42.99 9.56
C ARG A 551 -22.36 43.35 9.84
N ARG A 552 -21.54 42.38 10.22
CA ARG A 552 -20.10 42.61 10.48
C ARG A 552 -19.34 43.09 9.26
N THR A 553 -19.70 42.56 8.08
CA THR A 553 -19.09 43.00 6.80
C THR A 553 -19.46 44.43 6.48
N ALA A 554 -20.73 44.81 6.68
CA ALA A 554 -21.18 46.17 6.47
C ALA A 554 -20.51 47.17 7.45
N GLU A 555 -20.38 46.82 8.72
CA GLU A 555 -19.67 47.62 9.72
C GLU A 555 -18.20 47.87 9.32
N ARG A 556 -17.52 46.88 8.77
CA ARG A 556 -16.13 47.03 8.31
C ARG A 556 -15.95 47.88 7.09
N LEU A 557 -16.94 47.85 6.19
CA LEU A 557 -16.95 48.68 4.97
C LEU A 557 -17.38 50.12 5.25
N GLY A 558 -18.05 50.38 6.39
CA GLY A 558 -18.50 51.70 6.77
C GLY A 558 -19.37 52.36 5.73
N ALA A 559 -19.08 53.61 5.38
CA ALA A 559 -19.84 54.38 4.38
C ALA A 559 -19.78 53.85 2.93
N GLN A 560 -18.87 52.89 2.65
CA GLN A 560 -18.74 52.25 1.35
C GLN A 560 -19.50 50.92 1.26
N ALA A 561 -20.23 50.52 2.31
CA ALA A 561 -20.96 49.27 2.33
C ALA A 561 -22.09 49.25 1.29
N PRO A 562 -22.14 48.25 0.40
CA PRO A 562 -23.30 48.06 -0.48
C PRO A 562 -24.55 47.77 0.35
N GLY A 563 -25.74 48.04 -0.23
CA GLY A 563 -27.00 47.66 0.42
C GLY A 563 -27.07 46.16 0.71
N ARG A 564 -27.84 45.76 1.74
CA ARG A 564 -27.91 44.37 2.27
C ARG A 564 -28.14 43.31 1.19
N ALA A 565 -29.04 43.55 0.24
CA ALA A 565 -29.34 42.61 -0.86
C ALA A 565 -28.11 42.38 -1.76
N ARG A 566 -27.31 43.43 -1.99
CA ARG A 566 -26.10 43.34 -2.81
C ARG A 566 -24.96 42.68 -2.06
N LEU A 567 -24.87 42.89 -0.74
CA LEU A 567 -23.91 42.15 0.13
C LEU A 567 -24.24 40.66 0.17
N ALA A 568 -25.51 40.28 0.26
CA ALA A 568 -25.94 38.88 0.22
C ALA A 568 -25.59 38.20 -1.11
N ALA A 569 -25.81 38.88 -2.24
CA ALA A 569 -25.39 38.38 -3.57
C ALA A 569 -23.87 38.23 -3.69
N LEU A 570 -23.08 39.11 -3.08
CA LEU A 570 -21.62 39.03 -3.05
C LEU A 570 -21.11 37.95 -2.06
N LEU A 571 -21.90 37.57 -1.07
CA LEU A 571 -21.61 36.46 -0.18
C LEU A 571 -21.62 35.11 -0.92
N GLU A 572 -22.55 34.93 -1.86
CA GLU A 572 -22.56 33.74 -2.71
C GLU A 572 -21.23 33.61 -3.49
N ILE A 573 -20.72 34.68 -4.04
CA ILE A 573 -19.42 34.74 -4.71
C ILE A 573 -18.27 34.44 -3.73
N ALA A 574 -18.36 34.90 -2.48
CA ALA A 574 -17.37 34.62 -1.46
C ALA A 574 -17.36 33.14 -1.04
N VAL A 575 -18.52 32.49 -1.05
CA VAL A 575 -18.63 31.02 -0.81
C VAL A 575 -18.08 30.26 -2.02
N GLU A 576 -18.41 30.63 -3.24
CA GLU A 576 -17.90 30.01 -4.45
C GLU A 576 -16.36 30.13 -4.56
N ARG A 577 -15.81 31.28 -4.17
CA ARG A 577 -14.36 31.53 -4.14
C ARG A 577 -13.66 30.91 -2.90
N LEU A 578 -14.36 30.13 -2.07
CA LEU A 578 -13.85 29.53 -0.83
C LEU A 578 -13.27 30.57 0.16
N ILE A 579 -13.77 31.79 0.14
CA ILE A 579 -13.41 32.82 1.12
C ILE A 579 -14.22 32.63 2.39
N VAL A 580 -15.47 32.17 2.25
CA VAL A 580 -16.39 31.82 3.32
C VAL A 580 -16.83 30.37 3.10
N THR A 581 -16.90 29.60 4.17
CA THR A 581 -17.44 28.23 4.15
C THR A 581 -18.86 28.26 4.73
N ALA A 582 -19.79 27.57 4.07
CA ALA A 582 -21.18 27.47 4.50
C ALA A 582 -21.54 26.00 4.78
N ALA A 583 -22.08 25.71 5.97
CA ALA A 583 -22.69 24.43 6.27
C ALA A 583 -23.74 24.57 7.40
N ASP A 584 -24.83 23.81 7.28
CA ASP A 584 -25.92 23.74 8.29
C ASP A 584 -26.50 25.12 8.67
N GLY A 585 -26.54 26.08 7.72
CA GLY A 585 -27.05 27.44 7.95
C GLY A 585 -26.08 28.38 8.69
N LEU A 586 -24.86 27.94 8.93
CA LEU A 586 -23.79 28.72 9.54
C LEU A 586 -22.66 28.99 8.56
N LEU A 587 -22.00 30.13 8.73
CA LEU A 587 -20.91 30.61 7.89
C LEU A 587 -19.65 30.85 8.74
N TRP A 588 -18.48 30.51 8.17
CA TRP A 588 -17.16 30.80 8.79
C TRP A 588 -16.09 31.01 7.73
N GLY A 589 -15.00 31.65 8.11
CA GLY A 589 -13.90 31.92 7.19
C GLY A 589 -13.13 30.65 6.82
N ALA A 590 -12.86 30.47 5.54
CA ALA A 590 -11.93 29.43 5.08
C ALA A 590 -10.49 29.82 5.45
N THR A 591 -9.77 28.94 6.15
CA THR A 591 -8.37 29.16 6.52
C THR A 591 -7.46 28.87 5.31
N PRO A 592 -6.81 29.86 4.68
CA PRO A 592 -5.90 29.63 3.55
C PRO A 592 -4.70 28.76 3.99
N LYS A 593 -4.03 28.08 3.05
CA LYS A 593 -2.74 27.46 3.38
C LYS A 593 -1.77 28.53 3.90
N PHE A 594 -1.07 28.26 5.01
CA PHE A 594 -0.19 29.23 5.70
C PHE A 594 0.84 29.89 4.77
N GLY A 595 1.37 29.15 3.81
CA GLY A 595 2.31 29.65 2.80
C GLY A 595 1.72 30.66 1.79
N ARG A 596 0.41 30.90 1.78
CA ARG A 596 -0.25 31.91 0.93
C ARG A 596 -0.32 33.29 1.56
N TYR A 597 -0.04 33.41 2.86
CA TYR A 597 0.05 34.73 3.48
C TYR A 597 1.35 35.38 3.04
N ASP A 598 1.28 36.68 2.70
CA ASP A 598 2.51 37.44 2.44
C ASP A 598 3.26 37.76 3.74
N ASP A 599 4.54 38.07 3.60
CA ASP A 599 5.42 38.30 4.73
C ASP A 599 5.04 39.56 5.51
N ALA A 600 4.58 40.60 4.84
CA ALA A 600 4.16 41.86 5.45
C ALA A 600 2.96 41.62 6.36
N TYR A 601 1.98 40.87 5.89
CA TYR A 601 0.79 40.54 6.65
C TYR A 601 1.10 39.66 7.88
N LEU A 602 1.92 38.61 7.70
CA LEU A 602 2.35 37.74 8.83
C LEU A 602 3.13 38.54 9.88
N LEU A 603 3.94 39.51 9.42
CA LEU A 603 4.69 40.40 10.30
C LEU A 603 3.76 41.38 11.02
N ASP A 604 2.73 41.92 10.36
CA ASP A 604 1.71 42.78 10.98
C ASP A 604 0.94 42.05 12.08
N VAL A 605 0.55 40.80 11.83
CA VAL A 605 -0.08 39.96 12.86
C VAL A 605 0.88 39.73 14.04
N ALA A 606 2.15 39.40 13.76
CA ALA A 606 3.15 39.15 14.82
C ALA A 606 3.41 40.42 15.65
N THR A 607 3.56 41.58 15.03
CA THR A 607 3.74 42.87 15.73
C THR A 607 2.50 43.30 16.48
N GLY A 608 1.31 43.05 15.90
CA GLY A 608 0.02 43.32 16.57
C GLY A 608 -0.16 42.49 17.87
N LEU A 609 0.28 41.24 17.87
CA LEU A 609 0.25 40.36 19.05
C LEU A 609 1.26 40.78 20.14
N LEU A 610 2.30 41.53 19.77
CA LEU A 610 3.28 42.09 20.69
C LEU A 610 2.98 43.57 21.03
N ALA A 611 1.90 44.17 20.52
CA ALA A 611 1.51 45.53 20.81
C ALA A 611 1.22 45.72 22.31
N GLY A 612 1.52 46.91 22.83
CA GLY A 612 1.32 47.22 24.25
C GLY A 612 2.46 46.78 25.16
N GLY A 613 3.67 46.59 24.60
CA GLY A 613 4.89 46.28 25.39
C GLY A 613 5.04 44.82 25.80
N LEU A 614 4.31 43.92 25.09
CA LEU A 614 4.41 42.46 25.29
C LEU A 614 5.71 41.91 24.68
N GLU A 615 6.33 40.98 25.38
CA GLU A 615 7.53 40.25 24.92
C GLU A 615 7.23 38.76 24.81
N SER A 616 7.70 38.10 23.76
CA SER A 616 7.50 36.67 23.54
C SER A 616 8.72 35.99 22.92
N ASP A 617 8.98 34.75 23.30
CA ASP A 617 9.94 33.95 22.57
C ASP A 617 9.41 33.56 21.15
N ARG A 618 10.29 33.22 20.22
CA ARG A 618 9.95 32.92 18.84
C ARG A 618 8.93 31.82 18.69
N ARG A 619 9.02 30.76 19.52
CA ARG A 619 8.15 29.60 19.46
C ARG A 619 6.73 29.93 19.92
N THR A 620 6.62 30.67 21.01
CA THR A 620 5.33 31.12 21.57
C THR A 620 4.67 32.11 20.63
N LEU A 621 5.42 33.06 20.06
CA LEU A 621 4.89 34.01 19.09
C LEU A 621 4.42 33.30 17.81
N THR A 622 5.21 32.37 17.27
CA THR A 622 4.81 31.56 16.11
C THR A 622 3.50 30.81 16.37
N ARG A 623 3.36 30.23 17.57
CA ARG A 623 2.12 29.55 17.95
C ARG A 623 0.96 30.52 18.09
N ALA A 624 1.17 31.69 18.65
CA ALA A 624 0.14 32.73 18.80
C ALA A 624 -0.33 33.23 17.43
N VAL A 625 0.58 33.48 16.48
CA VAL A 625 0.26 33.84 15.10
C VAL A 625 -0.53 32.72 14.42
N ALA A 626 -0.09 31.46 14.53
CA ALA A 626 -0.80 30.34 13.93
C ALA A 626 -2.23 30.19 14.49
N VAL A 627 -2.40 30.28 15.80
CA VAL A 627 -3.72 30.23 16.44
C VAL A 627 -4.58 31.40 16.03
N HIS A 628 -4.02 32.63 15.98
CA HIS A 628 -4.73 33.83 15.52
C HIS A 628 -5.23 33.66 14.09
N LEU A 629 -4.48 32.95 13.26
CA LEU A 629 -4.83 32.64 11.86
C LEU A 629 -5.72 31.39 11.71
N GLY A 630 -6.21 30.80 12.81
CA GLY A 630 -7.16 29.67 12.80
C GLY A 630 -6.53 28.28 12.66
N TYR A 631 -5.21 28.14 12.84
CA TYR A 631 -4.53 26.82 12.80
C TYR A 631 -4.51 26.17 14.19
N SER A 632 -4.98 24.94 14.29
CA SER A 632 -5.00 24.17 15.55
C SER A 632 -3.61 23.62 15.94
N GLN A 633 -2.68 23.52 14.98
CA GLN A 633 -1.32 22.99 15.18
C GLN A 633 -0.27 23.76 14.39
N VAL A 634 0.93 23.88 15.00
CA VAL A 634 2.11 24.49 14.33
C VAL A 634 2.91 23.39 13.64
N THR A 635 2.74 23.25 12.31
CA THR A 635 3.51 22.31 11.48
C THR A 635 4.94 22.81 11.26
N ALA A 636 5.83 21.93 10.74
CA ALA A 636 7.19 22.32 10.35
C ALA A 636 7.17 23.49 9.34
N ALA A 637 6.32 23.41 8.31
CA ALA A 637 6.18 24.45 7.29
C ALA A 637 5.73 25.81 7.85
N ILE A 638 4.84 25.82 8.85
CA ILE A 638 4.44 27.06 9.56
C ILE A 638 5.64 27.62 10.34
N ARG A 639 6.41 26.77 10.98
CA ARG A 639 7.56 27.15 11.77
C ARG A 639 8.66 27.77 10.92
N ASP A 640 9.03 27.09 9.84
CA ASP A 640 10.07 27.54 8.91
C ASP A 640 9.67 28.88 8.26
N ARG A 641 8.41 28.99 7.83
CA ARG A 641 7.89 30.21 7.24
C ARG A 641 7.89 31.38 8.23
N MET A 642 7.50 31.15 9.47
CA MET A 642 7.52 32.18 10.52
C MET A 642 8.94 32.61 10.91
N GLU A 643 9.91 31.69 10.93
CA GLU A 643 11.32 32.04 11.16
C GLU A 643 11.84 33.02 10.09
N GLU A 644 11.49 32.83 8.82
CA GLU A 644 11.82 33.76 7.73
C GLU A 644 11.18 35.13 7.93
N VAL A 645 9.89 35.18 8.31
CA VAL A 645 9.11 36.40 8.54
C VAL A 645 9.67 37.19 9.75
N LEU A 646 9.93 36.48 10.86
CA LEU A 646 10.51 37.10 12.06
C LEU A 646 11.92 37.64 11.80
N ALA A 647 12.72 36.91 11.02
CA ALA A 647 14.06 37.39 10.60
C ALA A 647 13.95 38.67 9.72
N LYS A 648 12.93 38.77 8.85
CA LYS A 648 12.67 40.01 8.10
C LYS A 648 12.23 41.16 9.00
N GLY A 649 11.38 40.88 9.98
CA GLY A 649 10.94 41.85 11.01
C GLY A 649 12.11 42.44 11.82
N LEU A 650 13.08 41.60 12.19
CA LEU A 650 14.30 42.00 12.86
C LEU A 650 15.20 42.88 11.95
N ARG A 651 15.38 42.49 10.70
CA ARG A 651 16.19 43.27 9.73
C ARG A 651 15.57 44.63 9.40
N SER A 652 14.27 44.71 9.38
CA SER A 652 13.53 45.97 9.10
C SER A 652 13.34 46.87 10.30
N GLY A 653 13.78 46.47 11.50
CA GLY A 653 13.60 47.21 12.73
C GLY A 653 12.16 47.19 13.29
N ARG A 654 11.23 46.46 12.69
CA ARG A 654 9.85 46.31 13.19
C ARG A 654 9.74 45.42 14.41
N LEU A 655 10.74 44.55 14.62
CA LEU A 655 10.93 43.73 15.81
C LEU A 655 12.35 43.94 16.37
N ALA A 656 12.50 43.80 17.65
CA ALA A 656 13.80 43.79 18.34
C ALA A 656 13.88 42.64 19.34
N VAL A 657 15.08 42.32 19.85
CA VAL A 657 15.32 41.26 20.80
C VAL A 657 15.86 41.83 22.10
N ARG A 658 15.27 41.43 23.26
CA ARG A 658 15.76 41.69 24.60
C ARG A 658 15.73 40.38 25.39
N GLN A 659 16.86 39.95 25.93
CA GLN A 659 16.98 38.69 26.69
C GLN A 659 16.32 37.48 26.03
N ASP A 660 16.59 37.29 24.73
CA ASP A 660 16.07 36.22 23.86
C ASP A 660 14.56 36.28 23.56
N ARG A 661 13.90 37.41 23.90
CA ARG A 661 12.49 37.67 23.61
C ARG A 661 12.34 38.74 22.56
N LEU A 662 11.35 38.53 21.65
CA LEU A 662 10.95 39.47 20.63
C LEU A 662 9.97 40.49 21.22
N TYR A 663 10.15 41.77 20.85
CA TYR A 663 9.26 42.87 21.17
C TYR A 663 9.19 43.88 20.01
N VAL A 664 8.18 44.71 20.01
CA VAL A 664 8.07 45.83 19.09
C VAL A 664 8.78 47.03 19.74
N PRO A 665 9.85 47.58 19.15
CA PRO A 665 10.51 48.76 19.70
C PRO A 665 9.56 49.97 19.67
N ASP A 666 9.52 50.73 20.78
CA ASP A 666 8.74 51.96 20.83
C ASP A 666 9.21 52.88 19.71
N GLY A 667 8.36 53.05 18.71
CA GLY A 667 8.65 53.90 17.56
C GLY A 667 8.75 55.35 17.98
N LYS A 668 9.85 56.00 17.69
CA LYS A 668 9.79 57.45 17.48
C LYS A 668 8.86 57.64 16.30
N ALA A 669 7.68 58.23 16.51
CA ALA A 669 6.88 58.82 15.48
C ALA A 669 7.75 59.87 14.75
N GLU A 670 8.05 59.64 13.47
CA GLU A 670 8.27 60.67 12.46
C GLU A 670 7.21 60.53 11.39
#